data_537b8226d1d92bfe3bfd6d528fad7b58
#
_entry.id   537b8226d1d92bfe3bfd6d528fad7b58
#
_cell.length_a   1.000
_cell.length_b   1.000
_cell.length_c   1.000
_cell.angle_alpha   90.00
_cell.angle_beta   90.00
_cell.angle_gamma   90.00
#
_symmetry.space_group_name_H-M   'P 1'
#
loop_
_entity.id
_entity.type
_entity.pdbx_description
1 polymer ?
#
loop_
_entity_poly.entity_id
_entity_poly.type
_entity_poly.pdbx_seq_one_letter_code
_entity_poly.pdbx_strand_id
1 'polypeptide(L)'
;MKRNKKIFLVFGGLAIISLFFIQFHKWSVHHVNYITAVDDHPLNCMSCHLYIQKDGIAAKLINEDYLSPYNLSLAPDGKKLYVIAQDANALLIVDTKTNKVIDKIEVGEKPHSVVIKNDGETAFVSNQWADNLYEIDLTSLKVIDTLKTGSGPAEIIFSPDEKFLYVVDSYSSEVSIFNLQTKTEIKRLMAGNNPVAAVFSPDGSQAIVTSRRTLPIPYGTPPMTELTVIDAASQRVKERKIFENAYLMENAAFTPSGDLAISTLIRPKNLIPSVQVERGWMMTHGIGIIESGNEGRMIQLLTDEPNSYYSDPFDIVISPDGQKAFISHSGVDIITVIDLNEIRALLAESTQEKLDYYSNHLGISARYVIKRIPTGANPKGLVLSPDGKYLYVAERLEDKIAVINTETLETINSIDLNGPSRITVARQGRRLFNNSGHTFQNQYGCYTCHPDSHEDGLVYNMAGADMGRNLANTQTLRDIGDIPPYKWNGKNSSIYKQDGMRFSTILTRTESFNYDDLDALVAYIVTGIKNPPNLRYNPTGELTAAQKRGKKVFYRTHTNCGKEIPVENQCATCHPPPYFTNMQMADVGTLSDTDDPMLFDAPQLNNIYESAPYLHDGSAATLEELWTKFNDDDEHGVANDMLKDQLNDLVEYLKSIRDAKYYKDDVEEYKADINQEN
;
A
#
# COMPACT_ATOMS: atom_id res chain seq x y z
N MET A 1 52.74 19.09 58.84
CA MET A 1 51.70 18.07 58.62
C MET A 1 50.43 18.55 57.88
N LYS A 2 50.09 19.83 57.83
CA LYS A 2 48.89 20.33 57.13
C LYS A 2 49.03 20.53 55.61
N ARG A 3 50.27 20.59 55.10
CA ARG A 3 50.52 20.84 53.66
C ARG A 3 50.36 19.58 52.80
N ASN A 4 50.66 18.40 53.35
CA ASN A 4 50.55 17.13 52.63
C ASN A 4 49.11 16.59 52.48
N LYS A 5 48.20 17.01 53.38
CA LYS A 5 46.77 16.59 53.24
C LYS A 5 46.06 17.31 52.10
N LYS A 6 46.44 18.55 51.77
CA LYS A 6 45.86 19.28 50.63
C LYS A 6 46.34 18.71 49.29
N ILE A 7 47.57 18.26 49.20
CA ILE A 7 48.13 17.66 47.98
C ILE A 7 47.46 16.27 47.72
N PHE A 8 47.26 15.47 48.78
CA PHE A 8 46.54 14.18 48.62
C PHE A 8 45.08 14.32 48.21
N LEU A 9 44.39 15.36 48.69
CA LEU A 9 42.99 15.64 48.27
C LEU A 9 42.93 16.15 46.83
N VAL A 10 43.87 16.90 46.33
CA VAL A 10 43.93 17.37 44.96
C VAL A 10 44.27 16.21 44.01
N PHE A 11 45.22 15.35 44.34
CA PHE A 11 45.55 14.18 43.55
C PHE A 11 44.40 13.11 43.56
N GLY A 12 43.73 12.93 44.69
CA GLY A 12 42.56 12.03 44.78
C GLY A 12 41.39 12.56 43.96
N GLY A 13 41.14 13.88 43.98
CA GLY A 13 40.09 14.52 43.16
C GLY A 13 40.38 14.44 41.67
N LEU A 14 41.62 14.67 41.26
CA LEU A 14 42.04 14.53 39.86
C LEU A 14 41.96 13.08 39.35
N ALA A 15 42.28 12.10 40.21
CA ALA A 15 42.18 10.68 39.86
C ALA A 15 40.69 10.24 39.71
N ILE A 16 39.79 10.75 40.56
CA ILE A 16 38.37 10.50 40.45
C ILE A 16 37.76 11.14 39.19
N ILE A 17 38.17 12.37 38.91
CA ILE A 17 37.72 13.08 37.68
C ILE A 17 38.25 12.38 36.45
N SER A 18 39.51 11.94 36.45
CA SER A 18 40.08 11.18 35.34
C SER A 18 39.43 9.82 35.14
N LEU A 19 39.10 9.10 36.22
CA LEU A 19 38.31 7.85 36.15
C LEU A 19 36.89 8.08 35.63
N PHE A 20 36.27 9.18 36.02
CA PHE A 20 34.94 9.55 35.52
C PHE A 20 35.02 9.91 34.03
N PHE A 21 36.00 10.64 33.60
CA PHE A 21 36.21 10.92 32.15
C PHE A 21 36.56 9.68 31.35
N ILE A 22 37.38 8.76 31.91
CA ILE A 22 37.68 7.48 31.24
C ILE A 22 36.47 6.59 31.16
N GLN A 23 35.65 6.52 32.21
CA GLN A 23 34.39 5.77 32.16
C GLN A 23 33.35 6.41 31.26
N PHE A 24 33.25 7.77 31.30
CA PHE A 24 32.35 8.49 30.39
C PHE A 24 32.81 8.37 28.94
N HIS A 25 34.15 8.44 28.69
CA HIS A 25 34.68 8.21 27.35
C HIS A 25 34.51 6.74 26.90
N LYS A 26 34.70 5.75 27.78
CA LYS A 26 34.38 4.36 27.49
C LYS A 26 32.86 4.17 27.24
N TRP A 27 32.04 4.82 28.03
CA TRP A 27 30.60 4.78 27.84
C TRP A 27 30.17 5.49 26.54
N SER A 28 30.69 6.66 26.25
CA SER A 28 30.41 7.38 25.00
C SER A 28 30.98 6.66 23.78
N VAL A 29 32.19 6.10 23.87
CA VAL A 29 32.77 5.29 22.79
C VAL A 29 32.01 3.98 22.61
N HIS A 30 31.52 3.37 23.69
CA HIS A 30 30.68 2.18 23.59
C HIS A 30 29.29 2.49 23.00
N HIS A 31 28.70 3.63 23.33
CA HIS A 31 27.44 4.10 22.72
C HIS A 31 27.64 4.58 21.29
N VAL A 32 28.71 5.29 21.00
CA VAL A 32 29.03 5.71 19.63
C VAL A 32 29.40 4.51 18.75
N ASN A 33 30.18 3.55 19.27
CA ASN A 33 30.46 2.30 18.56
C ASN A 33 29.21 1.43 18.41
N TYR A 34 28.26 1.54 19.31
CA TYR A 34 26.98 0.86 19.21
C TYR A 34 26.09 1.46 18.11
N ILE A 35 26.01 2.80 18.03
CA ILE A 35 25.29 3.50 16.96
C ILE A 35 25.99 3.29 15.61
N THR A 36 27.33 3.32 15.56
CA THR A 36 28.10 3.05 14.35
C THR A 36 28.16 1.57 14.01
N ALA A 37 28.11 0.67 14.99
CA ALA A 37 28.07 -0.77 14.71
C ALA A 37 26.76 -1.22 14.09
N VAL A 38 25.66 -0.55 14.39
CA VAL A 38 24.38 -0.76 13.68
C VAL A 38 24.47 -0.20 12.24
N ASP A 39 25.26 0.87 12.04
CA ASP A 39 25.43 1.51 10.74
C ASP A 39 26.51 0.83 9.86
N ASP A 40 27.58 0.29 10.44
CA ASP A 40 28.78 -0.15 9.70
C ASP A 40 28.97 -1.68 9.63
N HIS A 41 28.08 -2.48 10.24
CA HIS A 41 28.15 -3.92 10.13
C HIS A 41 27.07 -4.46 9.19
N PRO A 42 27.38 -4.71 7.91
CA PRO A 42 26.55 -5.52 7.04
C PRO A 42 26.40 -6.96 7.54
N LEU A 43 27.13 -7.32 8.58
CA LEU A 43 27.14 -8.60 9.30
C LEU A 43 26.76 -8.42 10.77
N ASN A 44 25.89 -7.47 11.11
CA ASN A 44 25.29 -7.51 12.44
C ASN A 44 24.54 -8.83 12.61
N CYS A 45 24.26 -9.19 13.86
CA CYS A 45 23.62 -10.48 14.19
C CYS A 45 22.37 -10.77 13.32
N MET A 46 21.72 -9.76 12.74
CA MET A 46 20.55 -9.91 11.90
C MET A 46 20.84 -10.27 10.46
N SER A 47 21.95 -9.79 9.88
CA SER A 47 22.38 -10.38 8.60
C SER A 47 22.66 -11.86 8.75
N CYS A 48 23.23 -12.29 9.89
CA CYS A 48 23.35 -13.71 10.22
C CYS A 48 22.00 -14.35 10.52
N HIS A 49 21.10 -13.69 11.23
CA HIS A 49 19.75 -14.21 11.50
C HIS A 49 18.91 -14.28 10.24
N LEU A 50 18.94 -13.27 9.37
CA LEU A 50 18.28 -13.30 8.05
C LEU A 50 18.95 -14.31 7.11
N TYR A 51 20.28 -14.47 7.18
CA TYR A 51 21.03 -15.47 6.41
C TYR A 51 20.77 -16.91 6.91
N ILE A 52 20.71 -17.09 8.22
CA ILE A 52 20.27 -18.34 8.85
C ILE A 52 18.79 -18.62 8.54
N GLN A 53 18.00 -17.57 8.35
CA GLN A 53 16.60 -17.66 7.98
C GLN A 53 16.40 -18.09 6.51
N LYS A 54 17.27 -17.68 5.59
CA LYS A 54 17.23 -18.20 4.21
C LYS A 54 17.53 -19.71 4.14
N ASP A 55 18.26 -20.29 5.11
CA ASP A 55 18.80 -21.66 5.04
C ASP A 55 18.16 -22.72 5.96
N GLY A 56 16.98 -22.55 6.52
CA GLY A 56 16.30 -23.73 7.00
C GLY A 56 15.43 -23.70 8.26
N ILE A 57 15.82 -23.18 9.41
CA ILE A 57 14.96 -23.25 10.62
C ILE A 57 14.03 -22.05 10.68
N ALA A 58 14.48 -20.93 10.22
CA ALA A 58 13.70 -19.71 10.24
C ALA A 58 12.83 -19.54 8.99
N ALA A 59 13.16 -20.12 7.86
CA ALA A 59 12.22 -20.25 6.73
C ALA A 59 10.93 -20.97 7.16
N LYS A 60 11.02 -21.96 8.05
CA LYS A 60 9.84 -22.61 8.68
C LYS A 60 9.09 -21.69 9.64
N LEU A 61 9.74 -20.72 10.27
CA LEU A 61 9.11 -19.74 11.18
C LEU A 61 8.47 -18.56 10.42
N ILE A 62 8.86 -18.33 9.16
CA ILE A 62 8.31 -17.32 8.27
C ILE A 62 7.07 -17.84 7.53
N ASN A 63 6.97 -19.15 7.31
CA ASN A 63 5.91 -19.83 6.57
C ASN A 63 4.89 -20.49 7.49
N GLU A 64 4.40 -19.82 8.53
CA GLU A 64 3.18 -20.27 9.16
C GLU A 64 1.98 -19.89 8.29
N ASP A 65 1.03 -20.79 8.13
CA ASP A 65 -0.15 -20.65 7.29
C ASP A 65 -1.19 -19.76 7.96
N TYR A 66 -0.85 -18.47 8.13
CA TYR A 66 -1.82 -17.49 8.61
C TYR A 66 -2.98 -17.35 7.64
N LEU A 67 -4.15 -17.09 8.20
CA LEU A 67 -5.38 -16.96 7.42
C LEU A 67 -5.53 -15.54 6.85
N SER A 68 -5.26 -14.53 7.65
CA SER A 68 -5.37 -13.10 7.30
C SER A 68 -6.73 -12.76 6.69
N PRO A 69 -7.83 -12.82 7.48
CA PRO A 69 -9.16 -12.47 6.99
C PRO A 69 -9.16 -11.05 6.42
N TYR A 70 -9.74 -10.89 5.22
CA TYR A 70 -9.63 -9.64 4.47
C TYR A 70 -10.97 -9.03 4.11
N ASN A 71 -11.84 -9.80 3.49
CA ASN A 71 -13.18 -9.39 3.05
C ASN A 71 -14.22 -10.39 3.58
N LEU A 72 -15.42 -9.91 3.82
CA LEU A 72 -16.52 -10.65 4.43
C LEU A 72 -17.80 -10.54 3.60
N SER A 73 -18.56 -11.63 3.52
CA SER A 73 -19.92 -11.62 2.98
C SER A 73 -20.82 -12.54 3.80
N LEU A 74 -22.08 -12.15 3.98
CA LEU A 74 -23.09 -12.98 4.65
C LEU A 74 -24.00 -13.67 3.64
N ALA A 75 -24.40 -14.89 3.97
CA ALA A 75 -25.53 -15.50 3.28
C ALA A 75 -26.79 -14.62 3.43
N PRO A 76 -27.70 -14.63 2.44
CA PRO A 76 -28.94 -13.82 2.52
C PRO A 76 -29.78 -14.05 3.77
N ASP A 77 -29.73 -15.28 4.34
CA ASP A 77 -30.43 -15.64 5.57
C ASP A 77 -29.63 -15.30 6.86
N GLY A 78 -28.44 -14.76 6.73
CA GLY A 78 -27.56 -14.38 7.83
C GLY A 78 -26.95 -15.53 8.63
N LYS A 79 -27.16 -16.81 8.25
CA LYS A 79 -26.71 -17.96 9.04
C LYS A 79 -25.28 -18.39 8.77
N LYS A 80 -24.71 -18.00 7.63
CA LYS A 80 -23.34 -18.29 7.27
C LYS A 80 -22.60 -17.00 6.95
N LEU A 81 -21.41 -16.86 7.52
CA LEU A 81 -20.44 -15.80 7.19
C LEU A 81 -19.34 -16.41 6.33
N TYR A 82 -19.10 -15.83 5.17
CA TYR A 82 -18.05 -16.20 4.25
C TYR A 82 -16.88 -15.26 4.43
N VAL A 83 -15.69 -15.80 4.65
CA VAL A 83 -14.48 -15.05 5.00
C VAL A 83 -13.37 -15.33 4.00
N ILE A 84 -12.90 -14.32 3.31
CA ILE A 84 -11.69 -14.40 2.50
C ILE A 84 -10.48 -14.52 3.42
N ALA A 85 -9.84 -15.68 3.44
CA ALA A 85 -8.57 -15.95 4.11
C ALA A 85 -7.42 -15.73 3.12
N GLN A 86 -6.96 -14.46 3.01
CA GLN A 86 -6.13 -13.98 1.91
C GLN A 86 -4.77 -14.67 1.82
N ASP A 87 -4.09 -14.91 2.96
CA ASP A 87 -2.77 -15.54 2.96
C ASP A 87 -2.85 -17.08 2.86
N ALA A 88 -4.01 -17.66 3.15
CA ALA A 88 -4.28 -19.11 3.04
C ALA A 88 -4.89 -19.52 1.70
N ASN A 89 -5.13 -18.57 0.77
CA ASN A 89 -5.80 -18.82 -0.51
C ASN A 89 -7.09 -19.62 -0.34
N ALA A 90 -7.94 -19.18 0.59
CA ALA A 90 -9.14 -19.92 0.95
C ALA A 90 -10.36 -19.02 1.21
N LEU A 91 -11.53 -19.60 1.00
CA LEU A 91 -12.82 -19.11 1.48
C LEU A 91 -13.23 -19.95 2.69
N LEU A 92 -13.31 -19.34 3.87
CA LEU A 92 -13.81 -19.99 5.07
C LEU A 92 -15.31 -19.77 5.22
N ILE A 93 -16.01 -20.76 5.74
CA ILE A 93 -17.42 -20.67 6.04
C ILE A 93 -17.61 -20.79 7.54
N VAL A 94 -18.22 -19.78 8.14
CA VAL A 94 -18.47 -19.67 9.57
C VAL A 94 -19.98 -19.76 9.81
N ASP A 95 -20.40 -20.63 10.73
CA ASP A 95 -21.79 -20.66 11.23
C ASP A 95 -21.97 -19.52 12.24
N THR A 96 -22.85 -18.57 11.94
CA THR A 96 -23.05 -17.36 12.77
C THR A 96 -23.75 -17.60 14.08
N LYS A 97 -24.43 -18.74 14.23
CA LYS A 97 -25.10 -19.14 15.48
C LYS A 97 -24.11 -19.74 16.48
N THR A 98 -23.21 -20.59 16.00
CA THR A 98 -22.22 -21.27 16.84
C THR A 98 -20.90 -20.52 16.92
N ASN A 99 -20.69 -19.54 16.03
CA ASN A 99 -19.46 -18.77 15.88
C ASN A 99 -18.22 -19.66 15.63
N LYS A 100 -18.37 -20.65 14.76
CA LYS A 100 -17.32 -21.62 14.42
C LYS A 100 -17.13 -21.73 12.92
N VAL A 101 -15.88 -21.91 12.50
CA VAL A 101 -15.55 -22.34 11.14
C VAL A 101 -16.11 -23.75 10.94
N ILE A 102 -16.93 -23.94 9.94
CA ILE A 102 -17.58 -25.23 9.61
C ILE A 102 -17.01 -25.85 8.34
N ASP A 103 -16.51 -25.03 7.41
CA ASP A 103 -15.97 -25.50 6.14
C ASP A 103 -14.88 -24.56 5.62
N LYS A 104 -14.04 -25.06 4.70
CA LYS A 104 -13.00 -24.34 3.97
C LYS A 104 -12.99 -24.78 2.52
N ILE A 105 -12.98 -23.81 1.60
CA ILE A 105 -12.85 -24.05 0.16
C ILE A 105 -11.53 -23.42 -0.31
N GLU A 106 -10.68 -24.20 -0.98
CA GLU A 106 -9.48 -23.67 -1.62
C GLU A 106 -9.86 -22.84 -2.84
N VAL A 107 -9.27 -21.65 -2.97
CA VAL A 107 -9.49 -20.70 -4.06
C VAL A 107 -8.17 -20.34 -4.74
N GLY A 108 -8.20 -19.38 -5.68
CA GLY A 108 -7.01 -18.94 -6.37
C GLY A 108 -6.08 -18.10 -5.51
N GLU A 109 -4.95 -17.68 -6.09
CA GLU A 109 -3.89 -16.98 -5.38
C GLU A 109 -4.32 -15.55 -5.01
N LYS A 110 -4.05 -15.17 -3.76
CA LYS A 110 -4.38 -13.86 -3.18
C LYS A 110 -5.85 -13.47 -3.37
N PRO A 111 -6.80 -14.24 -2.84
CA PRO A 111 -8.22 -13.91 -2.95
C PRO A 111 -8.50 -12.56 -2.28
N HIS A 112 -9.40 -11.76 -2.88
CA HIS A 112 -9.65 -10.39 -2.42
C HIS A 112 -11.09 -10.17 -1.96
N SER A 113 -12.08 -10.55 -2.75
CA SER A 113 -13.49 -10.30 -2.49
C SER A 113 -14.35 -11.54 -2.71
N VAL A 114 -15.46 -11.64 -2.01
CA VAL A 114 -16.47 -12.67 -2.18
C VAL A 114 -17.87 -12.06 -2.20
N VAL A 115 -18.68 -12.46 -3.16
CA VAL A 115 -20.11 -12.12 -3.20
C VAL A 115 -20.97 -13.37 -3.31
N ILE A 116 -22.11 -13.37 -2.61
CA ILE A 116 -23.07 -14.48 -2.58
C ILE A 116 -24.31 -14.04 -3.33
N LYS A 117 -24.79 -14.86 -4.26
CA LYS A 117 -26.06 -14.61 -4.94
C LYS A 117 -27.25 -14.70 -3.97
N ASN A 118 -28.33 -14.04 -4.33
CA ASN A 118 -29.59 -14.10 -3.57
C ASN A 118 -30.20 -15.51 -3.45
N ASP A 119 -29.76 -16.46 -4.30
CA ASP A 119 -30.11 -17.87 -4.17
C ASP A 119 -29.49 -18.53 -2.91
N GLY A 120 -28.40 -17.94 -2.36
CA GLY A 120 -27.66 -18.49 -1.23
C GLY A 120 -26.85 -19.75 -1.56
N GLU A 121 -26.81 -20.16 -2.82
CA GLU A 121 -26.18 -21.40 -3.30
C GLU A 121 -24.95 -21.14 -4.16
N THR A 122 -24.81 -19.93 -4.72
CA THR A 122 -23.72 -19.55 -5.62
C THR A 122 -22.89 -18.42 -5.04
N ALA A 123 -21.55 -18.56 -5.05
CA ALA A 123 -20.62 -17.51 -4.72
C ALA A 123 -19.66 -17.23 -5.87
N PHE A 124 -19.15 -15.99 -5.93
CA PHE A 124 -17.99 -15.64 -6.74
C PHE A 124 -16.86 -15.12 -5.84
N VAL A 125 -15.63 -15.53 -6.15
CA VAL A 125 -14.42 -15.09 -5.45
C VAL A 125 -13.42 -14.52 -6.46
N SER A 126 -12.94 -13.32 -6.23
CA SER A 126 -11.84 -12.73 -7.01
C SER A 126 -10.49 -13.18 -6.51
N ASN A 127 -9.62 -13.62 -7.41
CA ASN A 127 -8.26 -14.09 -7.13
C ASN A 127 -7.27 -13.10 -7.76
N GLN A 128 -6.80 -12.15 -6.93
CA GLN A 128 -6.07 -10.96 -7.40
C GLN A 128 -4.75 -11.29 -8.11
N TRP A 129 -4.05 -12.34 -7.69
CA TRP A 129 -2.77 -12.74 -8.28
C TRP A 129 -2.90 -13.86 -9.32
N ALA A 130 -4.13 -14.21 -9.68
CA ALA A 130 -4.43 -15.19 -10.71
C ALA A 130 -5.21 -14.62 -11.90
N ASP A 131 -5.55 -13.33 -11.89
CA ASP A 131 -6.32 -12.62 -12.91
C ASP A 131 -7.62 -13.37 -13.29
N ASN A 132 -8.34 -13.89 -12.28
CA ASN A 132 -9.57 -14.65 -12.52
C ASN A 132 -10.57 -14.55 -11.37
N LEU A 133 -11.78 -14.99 -11.66
CA LEU A 133 -12.83 -15.26 -10.68
C LEU A 133 -13.10 -16.76 -10.62
N TYR A 134 -13.38 -17.26 -9.43
CA TYR A 134 -13.97 -18.59 -9.25
C TYR A 134 -15.46 -18.47 -8.97
N GLU A 135 -16.27 -19.23 -9.71
CA GLU A 135 -17.66 -19.50 -9.40
C GLU A 135 -17.74 -20.76 -8.54
N ILE A 136 -18.41 -20.69 -7.41
CA ILE A 136 -18.43 -21.73 -6.39
C ILE A 136 -19.87 -22.14 -6.13
N ASP A 137 -20.13 -23.45 -6.21
CA ASP A 137 -21.36 -24.06 -5.71
C ASP A 137 -21.20 -24.30 -4.19
N LEU A 138 -21.96 -23.54 -3.42
CA LEU A 138 -21.92 -23.58 -1.95
C LEU A 138 -22.65 -24.79 -1.35
N THR A 139 -23.38 -25.56 -2.15
CA THR A 139 -24.00 -26.82 -1.73
C THR A 139 -22.99 -27.96 -1.76
N SER A 140 -22.24 -28.07 -2.85
CA SER A 140 -21.19 -29.08 -3.01
C SER A 140 -19.81 -28.62 -2.49
N LEU A 141 -19.66 -27.34 -2.14
CA LEU A 141 -18.41 -26.70 -1.70
C LEU A 141 -17.29 -26.82 -2.73
N LYS A 142 -17.61 -26.64 -4.01
CA LYS A 142 -16.66 -26.81 -5.12
C LYS A 142 -16.64 -25.60 -6.04
N VAL A 143 -15.46 -25.30 -6.54
CA VAL A 143 -15.29 -24.43 -7.72
C VAL A 143 -15.89 -25.16 -8.93
N ILE A 144 -16.86 -24.52 -9.59
CA ILE A 144 -17.57 -25.06 -10.75
C ILE A 144 -17.22 -24.38 -12.06
N ASP A 145 -16.64 -23.17 -11.99
CA ASP A 145 -16.20 -22.43 -13.18
C ASP A 145 -15.09 -21.42 -12.84
N THR A 146 -14.37 -20.98 -13.89
CA THR A 146 -13.31 -19.97 -13.80
C THR A 146 -13.46 -18.95 -14.90
N LEU A 147 -13.64 -17.68 -14.55
CA LEU A 147 -13.75 -16.56 -15.47
C LEU A 147 -12.46 -15.75 -15.47
N LYS A 148 -11.87 -15.52 -16.65
CA LYS A 148 -10.67 -14.68 -16.77
C LYS A 148 -11.07 -13.21 -16.75
N THR A 149 -10.35 -12.38 -15.94
CA THR A 149 -10.61 -10.95 -15.74
C THR A 149 -9.53 -10.06 -16.37
N GLY A 150 -9.59 -8.78 -16.11
CA GLY A 150 -8.45 -7.88 -16.20
C GLY A 150 -7.39 -8.20 -15.14
N SER A 151 -6.37 -7.37 -15.02
CA SER A 151 -5.26 -7.66 -14.11
C SER A 151 -5.55 -7.17 -12.69
N GLY A 152 -5.30 -8.05 -11.72
CA GLY A 152 -5.47 -7.79 -10.30
C GLY A 152 -6.92 -7.59 -9.87
N PRO A 153 -7.86 -8.52 -10.12
CA PRO A 153 -9.25 -8.37 -9.70
C PRO A 153 -9.34 -8.21 -8.18
N ALA A 154 -9.92 -7.09 -7.75
CA ALA A 154 -10.14 -6.73 -6.35
C ALA A 154 -11.62 -6.95 -5.98
N GLU A 155 -12.37 -5.85 -5.77
CA GLU A 155 -13.79 -5.94 -5.44
C GLU A 155 -14.62 -6.47 -6.60
N ILE A 156 -15.63 -7.25 -6.25
CA ILE A 156 -16.65 -7.75 -7.19
C ILE A 156 -18.05 -7.44 -6.65
N ILE A 157 -18.95 -6.99 -7.51
CA ILE A 157 -20.32 -6.68 -7.12
C ILE A 157 -21.32 -7.15 -8.18
N PHE A 158 -22.47 -7.63 -7.76
CA PHE A 158 -23.59 -7.89 -8.67
C PHE A 158 -24.29 -6.61 -9.07
N SER A 159 -24.81 -6.56 -10.31
CA SER A 159 -25.89 -5.63 -10.62
C SER A 159 -27.12 -5.96 -9.74
N PRO A 160 -27.99 -5.00 -9.42
CA PRO A 160 -29.14 -5.24 -8.53
C PRO A 160 -30.10 -6.34 -9.02
N ASP A 161 -30.13 -6.62 -10.32
CA ASP A 161 -30.91 -7.69 -10.93
C ASP A 161 -30.11 -9.00 -11.11
N GLU A 162 -28.90 -9.06 -10.59
CA GLU A 162 -27.97 -10.20 -10.69
C GLU A 162 -27.71 -10.73 -12.11
N LYS A 163 -27.95 -9.91 -13.14
CA LYS A 163 -27.62 -10.32 -14.52
C LYS A 163 -26.17 -10.09 -14.88
N PHE A 164 -25.53 -9.13 -14.21
CA PHE A 164 -24.16 -8.74 -14.48
C PHE A 164 -23.32 -8.80 -13.21
N LEU A 165 -22.04 -9.12 -13.39
CA LEU A 165 -21.01 -9.02 -12.36
C LEU A 165 -20.00 -7.98 -12.81
N TYR A 166 -19.78 -6.97 -11.97
CA TYR A 166 -18.77 -5.94 -12.14
C TYR A 166 -17.54 -6.35 -11.35
N VAL A 167 -16.39 -6.31 -11.99
CA VAL A 167 -15.10 -6.71 -11.43
C VAL A 167 -14.16 -5.52 -11.51
N VAL A 168 -13.65 -5.08 -10.37
CA VAL A 168 -12.67 -4.00 -10.30
C VAL A 168 -11.28 -4.58 -10.49
N ASP A 169 -10.63 -4.29 -11.62
CA ASP A 169 -9.31 -4.78 -11.99
C ASP A 169 -8.23 -3.77 -11.61
N SER A 170 -7.69 -3.87 -10.39
CA SER A 170 -6.85 -2.84 -9.76
C SER A 170 -5.56 -2.57 -10.51
N TYR A 171 -4.84 -3.60 -10.98
CA TYR A 171 -3.54 -3.44 -11.63
C TYR A 171 -3.66 -2.99 -13.09
N SER A 172 -4.84 -3.15 -13.70
CA SER A 172 -5.08 -2.62 -15.04
C SER A 172 -5.84 -1.30 -15.07
N SER A 173 -6.28 -0.78 -13.90
CA SER A 173 -7.09 0.43 -13.78
C SER A 173 -8.38 0.37 -14.59
N GLU A 174 -9.09 -0.75 -14.51
CA GLU A 174 -10.27 -1.07 -15.31
C GLU A 174 -11.41 -1.64 -14.46
N VAL A 175 -12.60 -1.69 -15.05
CA VAL A 175 -13.74 -2.46 -14.56
C VAL A 175 -14.22 -3.38 -15.67
N SER A 176 -14.12 -4.68 -15.46
CA SER A 176 -14.69 -5.69 -16.34
C SER A 176 -16.15 -5.98 -15.97
N ILE A 177 -17.01 -6.11 -16.97
CA ILE A 177 -18.44 -6.42 -16.78
C ILE A 177 -18.75 -7.74 -17.46
N PHE A 178 -19.20 -8.71 -16.67
CA PHE A 178 -19.57 -10.06 -17.13
C PHE A 178 -21.09 -10.21 -17.18
N ASN A 179 -21.59 -10.81 -18.25
CA ASN A 179 -22.94 -11.32 -18.30
C ASN A 179 -22.97 -12.71 -17.63
N LEU A 180 -23.72 -12.86 -16.55
CA LEU A 180 -23.74 -14.10 -15.76
C LEU A 180 -24.49 -15.25 -16.43
N GLN A 181 -25.39 -14.96 -17.37
CA GLN A 181 -26.09 -16.02 -18.12
C GLN A 181 -25.17 -16.67 -19.18
N THR A 182 -24.37 -15.84 -19.87
CA THR A 182 -23.45 -16.33 -20.92
C THR A 182 -22.05 -16.63 -20.38
N LYS A 183 -21.76 -16.19 -19.15
CA LYS A 183 -20.45 -16.28 -18.51
C LYS A 183 -19.30 -15.65 -19.33
N THR A 184 -19.62 -14.55 -20.02
CA THR A 184 -18.66 -13.84 -20.88
C THR A 184 -18.48 -12.42 -20.46
N GLU A 185 -17.26 -11.91 -20.56
CA GLU A 185 -16.99 -10.47 -20.46
C GLU A 185 -17.63 -9.75 -21.64
N ILE A 186 -18.48 -8.78 -21.37
CA ILE A 186 -19.19 -7.99 -22.39
C ILE A 186 -18.66 -6.58 -22.54
N LYS A 187 -17.98 -6.05 -21.51
CA LYS A 187 -17.38 -4.72 -21.52
C LYS A 187 -16.21 -4.64 -20.58
N ARG A 188 -15.31 -3.71 -20.90
CA ARG A 188 -14.21 -3.28 -20.05
C ARG A 188 -14.15 -1.75 -20.08
N LEU A 189 -14.15 -1.11 -18.92
CA LEU A 189 -14.22 0.34 -18.75
C LEU A 189 -12.95 0.81 -18.03
N MET A 190 -12.36 1.91 -18.52
CA MET A 190 -11.26 2.56 -17.80
C MET A 190 -11.80 3.23 -16.54
N ALA A 191 -11.17 2.98 -15.41
CA ALA A 191 -11.41 3.61 -14.12
C ALA A 191 -10.24 4.51 -13.71
N GLY A 192 -10.28 5.05 -12.50
CA GLY A 192 -9.19 5.83 -11.93
C GLY A 192 -7.94 4.99 -11.64
N ASN A 193 -6.91 5.61 -11.06
CA ASN A 193 -5.64 4.95 -10.82
C ASN A 193 -5.74 3.93 -9.66
N ASN A 194 -5.44 2.66 -9.92
CA ASN A 194 -5.53 1.56 -8.96
C ASN A 194 -6.92 1.50 -8.29
N PRO A 195 -8.02 1.26 -9.05
CA PRO A 195 -9.35 1.15 -8.47
C PRO A 195 -9.42 -0.08 -7.56
N VAL A 196 -10.20 0.00 -6.47
CA VAL A 196 -10.18 -1.07 -5.45
C VAL A 196 -11.55 -1.53 -5.00
N ALA A 197 -12.55 -0.66 -5.01
CA ALA A 197 -13.90 -1.03 -4.60
C ALA A 197 -14.96 -0.44 -5.53
N ALA A 198 -16.13 -1.06 -5.53
CA ALA A 198 -17.28 -0.59 -6.26
C ALA A 198 -18.57 -0.80 -5.43
N VAL A 199 -19.55 0.08 -5.62
CA VAL A 199 -20.85 -0.03 -4.96
C VAL A 199 -21.95 0.50 -5.85
N PHE A 200 -23.11 -0.20 -5.92
CA PHE A 200 -24.30 0.29 -6.60
C PHE A 200 -25.10 1.26 -5.74
N SER A 201 -25.69 2.28 -6.40
CA SER A 201 -26.74 3.09 -5.77
C SER A 201 -27.94 2.22 -5.44
N PRO A 202 -28.73 2.52 -4.37
CA PRO A 202 -29.87 1.71 -3.96
C PRO A 202 -30.96 1.55 -5.05
N ASP A 203 -31.09 2.54 -5.94
CA ASP A 203 -31.99 2.49 -7.08
C ASP A 203 -31.43 1.68 -8.28
N GLY A 204 -30.19 1.21 -8.16
CA GLY A 204 -29.51 0.45 -9.19
C GLY A 204 -29.12 1.23 -10.45
N SER A 205 -29.29 2.56 -10.47
CA SER A 205 -29.07 3.37 -11.66
C SER A 205 -27.62 3.60 -12.00
N GLN A 206 -26.73 3.55 -11.00
CA GLN A 206 -25.30 3.80 -11.16
C GLN A 206 -24.45 2.99 -10.19
N ALA A 207 -23.19 2.75 -10.57
CA ALA A 207 -22.18 2.24 -9.68
C ALA A 207 -21.06 3.29 -9.51
N ILE A 208 -20.51 3.38 -8.30
CA ILE A 208 -19.35 4.21 -7.98
C ILE A 208 -18.16 3.27 -7.77
N VAL A 209 -17.02 3.63 -8.36
CA VAL A 209 -15.75 2.90 -8.22
C VAL A 209 -14.73 3.83 -7.58
N THR A 210 -14.15 3.40 -6.46
CA THR A 210 -13.11 4.14 -5.74
C THR A 210 -11.74 3.83 -6.29
N SER A 211 -10.78 4.75 -6.10
CA SER A 211 -9.39 4.57 -6.50
C SER A 211 -8.46 4.79 -5.31
N ARG A 212 -7.45 3.94 -5.20
CA ARG A 212 -6.48 4.00 -4.10
C ARG A 212 -5.40 5.04 -4.34
N ARG A 213 -4.89 5.15 -5.57
CA ARG A 213 -3.80 6.04 -5.92
C ARG A 213 -4.29 7.34 -6.55
N THR A 214 -3.47 8.37 -6.37
CA THR A 214 -3.71 9.67 -7.01
C THR A 214 -3.52 9.58 -8.53
N LEU A 215 -4.10 10.54 -9.23
CA LEU A 215 -3.73 10.79 -10.61
C LEU A 215 -2.27 11.23 -10.67
N PRO A 216 -1.51 10.85 -11.70
CA PRO A 216 -0.16 11.37 -11.93
C PRO A 216 -0.25 12.88 -12.20
N ILE A 217 0.26 13.69 -11.29
CA ILE A 217 0.23 15.15 -11.37
C ILE A 217 1.60 15.71 -10.97
N PRO A 218 2.01 16.87 -11.55
CA PRO A 218 3.27 17.50 -11.19
C PRO A 218 3.34 17.88 -9.71
N TYR A 219 4.52 17.84 -9.13
CA TYR A 219 4.76 18.36 -7.79
C TYR A 219 4.29 19.82 -7.67
N GLY A 220 3.78 20.17 -6.50
CA GLY A 220 3.19 21.50 -6.26
C GLY A 220 1.70 21.58 -6.55
N THR A 221 1.13 20.59 -7.21
CA THR A 221 -0.31 20.41 -7.36
C THR A 221 -0.86 19.57 -6.20
N PRO A 222 -2.01 19.93 -5.61
CA PRO A 222 -2.63 19.10 -4.60
C PRO A 222 -2.91 17.69 -5.14
N PRO A 223 -2.69 16.62 -4.33
CA PRO A 223 -3.03 15.27 -4.73
C PRO A 223 -4.51 15.17 -5.12
N MET A 224 -4.80 14.47 -6.19
CA MET A 224 -6.16 14.30 -6.71
C MET A 224 -6.46 12.83 -6.93
N THR A 225 -7.58 12.34 -6.41
CA THR A 225 -8.02 10.97 -6.62
C THR A 225 -9.36 10.93 -7.31
N GLU A 226 -9.46 10.07 -8.30
CA GLU A 226 -10.67 9.88 -9.10
C GLU A 226 -11.61 8.87 -8.44
N LEU A 227 -12.90 9.21 -8.45
CA LEU A 227 -14.01 8.31 -8.23
C LEU A 227 -14.79 8.21 -9.54
N THR A 228 -14.81 7.00 -10.12
CA THR A 228 -15.45 6.75 -11.41
C THR A 228 -16.92 6.39 -11.21
N VAL A 229 -17.83 7.11 -11.89
CA VAL A 229 -19.27 6.83 -11.87
C VAL A 229 -19.65 6.12 -13.17
N ILE A 230 -20.26 4.93 -13.05
CA ILE A 230 -20.72 4.11 -14.18
C ILE A 230 -22.25 4.15 -14.21
N ASP A 231 -22.82 4.49 -15.35
CA ASP A 231 -24.25 4.35 -15.63
C ASP A 231 -24.58 2.88 -15.85
N ALA A 232 -25.47 2.32 -15.02
CA ALA A 232 -25.78 0.89 -15.02
C ALA A 232 -26.53 0.43 -16.28
N ALA A 233 -27.40 1.28 -16.82
CA ALA A 233 -28.23 0.92 -17.97
C ALA A 233 -27.41 0.85 -19.27
N SER A 234 -26.55 1.84 -19.51
CA SER A 234 -25.68 1.89 -20.68
C SER A 234 -24.36 1.13 -20.49
N GLN A 235 -23.99 0.83 -19.24
CA GLN A 235 -22.71 0.24 -18.86
C GLN A 235 -21.54 1.07 -19.43
N ARG A 236 -21.56 2.37 -19.18
CA ARG A 236 -20.53 3.34 -19.60
C ARG A 236 -20.13 4.22 -18.45
N VAL A 237 -18.90 4.71 -18.47
CA VAL A 237 -18.49 5.78 -17.56
C VAL A 237 -19.35 7.00 -17.84
N LYS A 238 -20.11 7.42 -16.81
CA LYS A 238 -21.00 8.59 -16.84
C LYS A 238 -20.27 9.85 -16.47
N GLU A 239 -19.45 9.77 -15.45
CA GLU A 239 -18.75 10.91 -14.84
C GLU A 239 -17.48 10.45 -14.14
N ARG A 240 -16.49 11.35 -14.02
CA ARG A 240 -15.29 11.19 -13.21
C ARG A 240 -15.27 12.29 -12.18
N LYS A 241 -15.49 11.96 -10.92
CA LYS A 241 -15.45 12.91 -9.81
C LYS A 241 -14.06 12.93 -9.21
N ILE A 242 -13.51 14.12 -9.02
CA ILE A 242 -12.16 14.34 -8.51
C ILE A 242 -12.24 14.88 -7.08
N PHE A 243 -11.66 14.13 -6.15
CA PHE A 243 -11.42 14.59 -4.79
C PHE A 243 -10.01 15.17 -4.71
N GLU A 244 -9.91 16.47 -4.46
CA GLU A 244 -8.64 17.16 -4.25
C GLU A 244 -8.13 16.91 -2.82
N ASN A 245 -6.81 16.89 -2.65
CA ASN A 245 -6.15 16.58 -1.38
C ASN A 245 -6.64 15.25 -0.76
N ALA A 246 -6.86 14.24 -1.59
CA ALA A 246 -7.32 12.93 -1.16
C ALA A 246 -6.54 11.82 -1.84
N TYR A 247 -6.36 10.71 -1.13
CA TYR A 247 -5.85 9.44 -1.65
C TYR A 247 -6.29 8.29 -0.74
N LEU A 248 -5.96 7.04 -1.08
CA LEU A 248 -6.38 5.84 -0.38
C LEU A 248 -7.90 5.84 -0.12
N MET A 249 -8.68 6.04 -1.20
CA MET A 249 -10.12 5.86 -1.16
C MET A 249 -10.41 4.36 -1.30
N GLU A 250 -10.38 3.65 -0.16
CA GLU A 250 -10.36 2.18 -0.14
C GLU A 250 -11.75 1.57 -0.38
N ASN A 251 -12.80 2.17 0.14
CA ASN A 251 -14.16 1.67 -0.03
C ASN A 251 -15.19 2.80 -0.02
N ALA A 252 -16.42 2.47 -0.45
CA ALA A 252 -17.56 3.39 -0.41
C ALA A 252 -18.87 2.66 -0.10
N ALA A 253 -19.85 3.38 0.45
CA ALA A 253 -21.20 2.91 0.67
C ALA A 253 -22.24 3.98 0.35
N PHE A 254 -23.40 3.58 -0.15
CA PHE A 254 -24.57 4.45 -0.24
C PHE A 254 -25.42 4.31 1.01
N THR A 255 -26.04 5.40 1.45
CA THR A 255 -27.16 5.33 2.37
C THR A 255 -28.33 4.58 1.72
N PRO A 256 -29.18 3.87 2.49
CA PRO A 256 -30.32 3.15 1.92
C PRO A 256 -31.31 4.04 1.15
N SER A 257 -31.40 5.33 1.51
CA SER A 257 -32.18 6.34 0.79
C SER A 257 -31.53 6.83 -0.50
N GLY A 258 -30.23 6.55 -0.69
CA GLY A 258 -29.47 7.05 -1.84
C GLY A 258 -29.14 8.54 -1.79
N ASP A 259 -29.43 9.23 -0.67
CA ASP A 259 -29.16 10.67 -0.53
C ASP A 259 -27.65 10.98 -0.41
N LEU A 260 -26.87 10.06 0.16
CA LEU A 260 -25.42 10.20 0.30
C LEU A 260 -24.70 8.96 -0.24
N ALA A 261 -23.62 9.17 -0.98
CA ALA A 261 -22.56 8.20 -1.19
C ALA A 261 -21.35 8.63 -0.36
N ILE A 262 -20.79 7.72 0.43
CA ILE A 262 -19.72 8.02 1.37
C ILE A 262 -18.55 7.08 1.10
N SER A 263 -17.36 7.64 0.89
CA SER A 263 -16.11 6.88 0.72
C SER A 263 -15.14 7.20 1.86
N THR A 264 -14.31 6.23 2.23
CA THR A 264 -13.13 6.46 3.07
C THR A 264 -12.08 7.25 2.31
N LEU A 265 -11.26 8.06 2.99
CA LEU A 265 -10.13 8.76 2.38
C LEU A 265 -9.08 9.21 3.40
N ILE A 266 -7.89 9.47 2.90
CA ILE A 266 -6.82 10.16 3.62
C ILE A 266 -6.55 11.50 2.93
N ARG A 267 -6.30 12.55 3.71
CA ARG A 267 -5.93 13.88 3.22
C ARG A 267 -4.46 14.17 3.55
N PRO A 268 -3.56 14.08 2.56
CA PRO A 268 -2.16 14.35 2.79
C PRO A 268 -1.83 15.83 2.66
N LYS A 269 -0.82 16.28 3.41
CA LYS A 269 -0.08 17.54 3.22
C LYS A 269 1.36 17.25 2.79
N ASN A 270 1.51 16.42 1.79
CA ASN A 270 2.81 15.97 1.27
C ASN A 270 3.70 17.11 0.74
N LEU A 271 3.13 18.28 0.47
CA LEU A 271 3.88 19.46 -0.01
C LEU A 271 4.60 20.21 1.11
N ILE A 272 4.22 20.01 2.38
CA ILE A 272 4.98 20.57 3.52
C ILE A 272 6.12 19.63 3.91
N PRO A 273 7.22 20.18 4.49
CA PRO A 273 8.34 19.32 4.92
C PRO A 273 7.89 18.24 5.91
N SER A 274 8.16 16.97 5.56
CA SER A 274 7.74 15.80 6.35
C SER A 274 8.27 15.79 7.78
N VAL A 275 9.43 16.42 8.02
CA VAL A 275 10.02 16.58 9.36
C VAL A 275 9.22 17.49 10.31
N GLN A 276 8.15 18.12 9.84
CA GLN A 276 7.34 19.03 10.65
C GLN A 276 6.07 18.39 11.21
N VAL A 277 5.96 17.08 11.21
CA VAL A 277 4.79 16.34 11.70
C VAL A 277 4.37 16.72 13.13
N GLU A 278 5.29 17.08 14.01
CA GLU A 278 5.00 17.51 15.37
C GLU A 278 4.48 18.97 15.48
N ARG A 279 4.61 19.76 14.41
CA ARG A 279 4.16 21.16 14.38
C ARG A 279 2.79 21.33 13.74
N GLY A 280 2.22 20.25 13.28
CA GLY A 280 0.93 20.23 12.64
C GLY A 280 0.63 18.81 12.18
N TRP A 281 -0.34 18.66 11.32
CA TRP A 281 -0.67 17.36 10.75
C TRP A 281 -0.17 17.27 9.31
N MET A 282 0.39 16.11 8.97
CA MET A 282 0.77 15.73 7.60
C MET A 282 -0.29 14.87 6.95
N MET A 283 -0.89 13.98 7.72
CA MET A 283 -1.98 13.12 7.28
C MET A 283 -3.18 13.36 8.17
N THR A 284 -4.35 13.48 7.58
CA THR A 284 -5.64 13.43 8.26
C THR A 284 -6.54 12.43 7.58
N HIS A 285 -7.44 11.84 8.34
CA HIS A 285 -8.27 10.71 7.94
C HIS A 285 -9.73 11.10 8.04
N GLY A 286 -10.52 10.60 7.10
CA GLY A 286 -11.92 10.98 7.06
C GLY A 286 -12.71 10.29 5.97
N ILE A 287 -13.76 10.97 5.59
CA ILE A 287 -14.73 10.52 4.59
C ILE A 287 -14.92 11.58 3.49
N GLY A 288 -15.07 11.09 2.27
CA GLY A 288 -15.56 11.86 1.13
C GLY A 288 -17.04 11.59 0.96
N ILE A 289 -17.85 12.62 0.82
CA ILE A 289 -19.29 12.55 0.67
C ILE A 289 -19.70 13.14 -0.66
N ILE A 290 -20.61 12.45 -1.36
CA ILE A 290 -21.30 12.95 -2.55
C ILE A 290 -22.77 13.00 -2.20
N GLU A 291 -23.37 14.21 -2.23
CA GLU A 291 -24.81 14.36 -2.07
C GLU A 291 -25.54 14.08 -3.38
N SER A 292 -26.58 13.28 -3.32
CA SER A 292 -27.51 13.11 -4.42
C SER A 292 -28.46 14.31 -4.49
N GLY A 293 -28.60 14.94 -5.66
CA GLY A 293 -29.60 15.99 -5.89
C GLY A 293 -29.10 17.44 -5.76
N ASN A 294 -28.15 17.78 -4.95
CA ASN A 294 -27.57 19.14 -4.82
C ASN A 294 -26.44 19.35 -5.82
N GLU A 295 -26.72 19.21 -7.13
CA GLU A 295 -25.70 19.28 -8.19
C GLU A 295 -24.51 18.31 -7.95
N GLY A 296 -24.72 17.27 -7.09
CA GLY A 296 -23.69 16.31 -6.72
C GLY A 296 -22.56 16.94 -5.89
N ARG A 297 -22.90 17.80 -4.92
CA ARG A 297 -21.91 18.42 -4.01
C ARG A 297 -20.95 17.38 -3.46
N MET A 298 -19.66 17.69 -3.49
CA MET A 298 -18.59 16.85 -2.95
C MET A 298 -18.01 17.51 -1.70
N ILE A 299 -17.94 16.76 -0.61
CA ILE A 299 -17.55 17.25 0.69
C ILE A 299 -16.54 16.28 1.29
N GLN A 300 -15.59 16.79 2.07
CA GLN A 300 -14.67 15.98 2.87
C GLN A 300 -14.81 16.35 4.34
N LEU A 301 -14.97 15.37 5.20
CA LEU A 301 -15.08 15.54 6.64
C LEU A 301 -14.09 14.62 7.36
N LEU A 302 -13.46 15.14 8.42
CA LEU A 302 -12.43 14.41 9.15
C LEU A 302 -13.04 13.50 10.21
N THR A 303 -12.50 12.32 10.39
CA THR A 303 -12.78 11.44 11.54
C THR A 303 -11.80 11.65 12.69
N ASP A 304 -10.70 12.35 12.44
CA ASP A 304 -9.67 12.67 13.42
C ASP A 304 -10.13 13.70 14.45
N GLU A 305 -9.44 13.72 15.60
CA GLU A 305 -9.63 14.67 16.68
C GLU A 305 -8.37 15.52 16.89
N PRO A 306 -8.48 16.69 17.55
CA PRO A 306 -7.27 17.41 17.96
C PRO A 306 -6.36 16.51 18.79
N ASN A 307 -5.10 16.36 18.34
CA ASN A 307 -4.07 15.53 18.98
C ASN A 307 -4.33 14.01 18.98
N SER A 308 -5.26 13.51 18.19
CA SER A 308 -5.51 12.07 18.04
C SER A 308 -5.99 11.75 16.62
N TYR A 309 -5.18 10.99 15.91
CA TYR A 309 -5.46 10.64 14.50
C TYR A 309 -5.83 9.17 14.40
N TYR A 310 -6.77 8.88 13.49
CA TYR A 310 -7.32 7.54 13.30
C TYR A 310 -7.00 7.09 11.89
N SER A 311 -5.77 6.59 11.73
CA SER A 311 -5.16 6.34 10.43
C SER A 311 -5.76 5.16 9.67
N ASP A 312 -5.56 5.22 8.36
CA ASP A 312 -5.88 4.20 7.38
C ASP A 312 -7.34 3.72 7.46
N PRO A 313 -8.34 4.63 7.27
CA PRO A 313 -9.73 4.22 7.12
C PRO A 313 -9.86 3.33 5.90
N PHE A 314 -10.42 2.11 6.10
CA PHE A 314 -10.37 1.07 5.07
C PHE A 314 -11.76 0.73 4.51
N ASP A 315 -12.66 0.22 5.31
CA ASP A 315 -13.98 -0.19 4.88
C ASP A 315 -15.07 0.63 5.57
N ILE A 316 -16.23 0.75 4.92
CA ILE A 316 -17.37 1.48 5.42
C ILE A 316 -18.67 0.72 5.13
N VAL A 317 -19.49 0.52 6.16
CA VAL A 317 -20.83 -0.01 6.01
C VAL A 317 -21.85 0.89 6.70
N ILE A 318 -23.05 0.95 6.16
CA ILE A 318 -24.13 1.81 6.67
C ILE A 318 -25.26 0.93 7.22
N SER A 319 -25.77 1.31 8.40
CA SER A 319 -26.89 0.59 9.01
C SER A 319 -28.14 0.58 8.11
N PRO A 320 -28.97 -0.48 8.15
CA PRO A 320 -30.15 -0.58 7.28
C PRO A 320 -31.17 0.55 7.45
N ASP A 321 -31.19 1.20 8.61
CA ASP A 321 -32.00 2.39 8.87
C ASP A 321 -31.39 3.71 8.36
N GLY A 322 -30.16 3.66 7.84
CA GLY A 322 -29.45 4.81 7.31
C GLY A 322 -29.01 5.84 8.34
N GLN A 323 -28.98 5.47 9.65
CA GLN A 323 -28.65 6.41 10.72
C GLN A 323 -27.20 6.36 11.15
N LYS A 324 -26.53 5.21 11.00
CA LYS A 324 -25.14 5.03 11.42
C LYS A 324 -24.27 4.54 10.27
N ALA A 325 -23.03 5.00 10.23
CA ALA A 325 -21.94 4.40 9.45
C ALA A 325 -20.88 3.85 10.39
N PHE A 326 -20.31 2.71 10.00
CA PHE A 326 -19.19 2.05 10.69
C PHE A 326 -18.00 2.03 9.76
N ILE A 327 -16.85 2.51 10.25
CA ILE A 327 -15.62 2.62 9.47
C ILE A 327 -14.51 1.87 10.18
N SER A 328 -13.84 0.93 9.51
CA SER A 328 -12.64 0.29 10.02
C SER A 328 -11.42 1.20 9.80
N HIS A 329 -10.64 1.43 10.87
CA HIS A 329 -9.36 2.13 10.80
C HIS A 329 -8.22 1.14 11.04
N SER A 330 -7.62 0.70 9.95
CA SER A 330 -6.69 -0.42 9.95
C SER A 330 -5.30 -0.08 10.54
N GLY A 331 -4.98 1.21 10.65
CA GLY A 331 -3.72 1.69 11.21
C GLY A 331 -3.73 1.90 12.73
N VAL A 332 -4.91 1.89 13.38
CA VAL A 332 -5.06 2.13 14.83
C VAL A 332 -5.99 1.15 15.52
N ASP A 333 -6.38 0.08 14.84
CA ASP A 333 -7.11 -1.05 15.40
C ASP A 333 -8.45 -0.67 16.05
N ILE A 334 -9.29 0.12 15.34
CA ILE A 334 -10.60 0.57 15.83
C ILE A 334 -11.67 0.54 14.73
N ILE A 335 -12.94 0.58 15.19
CA ILE A 335 -14.10 0.96 14.38
C ILE A 335 -14.59 2.33 14.84
N THR A 336 -14.68 3.30 13.92
CA THR A 336 -15.35 4.58 14.16
C THR A 336 -16.82 4.48 13.80
N VAL A 337 -17.70 4.92 14.68
CA VAL A 337 -19.16 4.97 14.47
C VAL A 337 -19.58 6.41 14.27
N ILE A 338 -20.25 6.69 13.15
CA ILE A 338 -20.71 8.04 12.75
C ILE A 338 -22.23 8.12 12.79
N ASP A 339 -22.77 9.23 13.31
CA ASP A 339 -24.17 9.61 13.21
C ASP A 339 -24.44 10.30 11.85
N LEU A 340 -25.16 9.64 10.99
CA LEU A 340 -25.51 10.17 9.66
C LEU A 340 -26.60 11.25 9.71
N ASN A 341 -27.39 11.32 10.78
CA ASN A 341 -28.36 12.42 10.95
C ASN A 341 -27.64 13.72 11.26
N GLU A 342 -26.58 13.67 12.10
CA GLU A 342 -25.73 14.83 12.35
C GLU A 342 -24.96 15.27 11.11
N ILE A 343 -24.49 14.33 10.27
CA ILE A 343 -23.91 14.65 8.97
C ILE A 343 -24.93 15.38 8.08
N ARG A 344 -26.16 14.85 7.93
CA ARG A 344 -27.23 15.50 7.14
C ARG A 344 -27.55 16.90 7.66
N ALA A 345 -27.66 17.05 8.99
CA ALA A 345 -27.91 18.36 9.61
C ALA A 345 -26.76 19.34 9.31
N LEU A 346 -25.50 18.89 9.42
CA LEU A 346 -24.33 19.69 9.10
C LEU A 346 -24.33 20.16 7.64
N LEU A 347 -24.66 19.25 6.71
CA LEU A 347 -24.73 19.56 5.28
C LEU A 347 -25.87 20.56 4.96
N ALA A 348 -27.01 20.41 5.61
CA ALA A 348 -28.18 21.28 5.37
C ALA A 348 -27.95 22.72 5.91
N GLU A 349 -27.26 22.89 7.01
CA GLU A 349 -27.04 24.21 7.64
C GLU A 349 -25.79 24.94 7.13
N SER A 350 -24.95 24.28 6.31
CA SER A 350 -23.64 24.81 5.93
C SER A 350 -23.59 25.23 4.46
N THR A 351 -22.97 26.40 4.21
CA THR A 351 -22.54 26.81 2.86
C THR A 351 -21.34 25.98 2.42
N GLN A 352 -21.06 25.95 1.12
CA GLN A 352 -19.88 25.25 0.58
C GLN A 352 -18.58 25.78 1.22
N GLU A 353 -18.41 27.09 1.33
CA GLU A 353 -17.25 27.70 1.99
C GLU A 353 -17.05 27.20 3.44
N LYS A 354 -18.14 27.02 4.18
CA LYS A 354 -18.09 26.49 5.55
C LYS A 354 -17.73 25.01 5.57
N LEU A 355 -18.20 24.22 4.61
CA LEU A 355 -17.84 22.81 4.45
C LEU A 355 -16.37 22.66 4.03
N ASP A 356 -15.87 23.52 3.16
CA ASP A 356 -14.45 23.55 2.78
C ASP A 356 -13.55 23.88 3.98
N TYR A 357 -14.00 24.81 4.85
CA TYR A 357 -13.33 25.06 6.13
C TYR A 357 -13.32 23.80 7.03
N TYR A 358 -14.45 23.10 7.14
CA TYR A 358 -14.57 21.91 7.98
C TYR A 358 -13.70 20.76 7.50
N SER A 359 -13.37 20.68 6.21
CA SER A 359 -12.46 19.68 5.66
C SER A 359 -11.04 19.74 6.26
N ASN A 360 -10.70 20.83 6.94
CA ASN A 360 -9.43 21.05 7.63
C ASN A 360 -9.59 21.29 9.16
N HIS A 361 -10.78 21.06 9.72
CA HIS A 361 -11.06 21.36 11.11
C HIS A 361 -11.21 20.10 11.96
N LEU A 362 -10.14 19.69 12.66
CA LEU A 362 -10.11 18.46 13.47
C LEU A 362 -11.23 18.35 14.51
N GLY A 363 -11.68 19.48 15.08
CA GLY A 363 -12.73 19.47 16.11
C GLY A 363 -14.13 19.19 15.59
N ILE A 364 -14.36 19.16 14.26
CA ILE A 364 -15.70 18.96 13.70
C ILE A 364 -16.20 17.53 13.92
N SER A 365 -15.30 16.56 14.02
CA SER A 365 -15.63 15.14 14.23
C SER A 365 -16.43 14.92 15.52
N ALA A 366 -16.21 15.72 16.55
CA ALA A 366 -16.98 15.65 17.82
C ALA A 366 -18.49 15.85 17.64
N ARG A 367 -18.92 16.39 16.51
CA ARG A 367 -20.34 16.59 16.21
C ARG A 367 -21.03 15.31 15.76
N TYR A 368 -20.34 14.46 14.99
CA TYR A 368 -20.94 13.29 14.33
C TYR A 368 -20.30 11.96 14.70
N VAL A 369 -19.12 11.94 15.31
CA VAL A 369 -18.54 10.68 15.79
C VAL A 369 -19.15 10.30 17.13
N ILE A 370 -19.86 9.15 17.16
CA ILE A 370 -20.56 8.65 18.34
C ILE A 370 -19.60 7.89 19.26
N LYS A 371 -18.82 6.99 18.68
CA LYS A 371 -17.96 6.07 19.44
C LYS A 371 -16.81 5.55 18.60
N ARG A 372 -15.74 5.16 19.28
CA ARG A 372 -14.64 4.39 18.73
C ARG A 372 -14.52 3.08 19.49
N ILE A 373 -14.63 1.96 18.76
CA ILE A 373 -14.68 0.62 19.33
C ILE A 373 -13.34 -0.05 19.04
N PRO A 374 -12.56 -0.42 20.08
CA PRO A 374 -11.32 -1.16 19.87
C PRO A 374 -11.56 -2.54 19.23
N THR A 375 -10.63 -2.95 18.36
CA THR A 375 -10.63 -4.27 17.71
C THR A 375 -9.28 -4.97 17.90
N GLY A 376 -9.14 -6.17 17.37
CA GLY A 376 -7.84 -6.79 17.12
C GLY A 376 -7.09 -6.13 15.98
N ALA A 377 -5.86 -6.59 15.71
CA ALA A 377 -4.91 -5.92 14.83
C ALA A 377 -5.34 -5.88 13.36
N ASN A 378 -5.26 -4.68 12.78
CA ASN A 378 -5.49 -4.37 11.37
C ASN A 378 -6.90 -4.76 10.88
N PRO A 379 -7.96 -4.16 11.44
CA PRO A 379 -9.33 -4.41 10.96
C PRO A 379 -9.47 -3.99 9.50
N LYS A 380 -10.05 -4.87 8.68
CA LYS A 380 -10.27 -4.66 7.25
C LYS A 380 -11.77 -4.76 6.93
N GLY A 381 -12.21 -5.75 6.21
CA GLY A 381 -13.58 -5.89 5.73
C GLY A 381 -14.63 -5.91 6.84
N LEU A 382 -15.76 -5.30 6.57
CA LEU A 382 -16.92 -5.15 7.42
C LEU A 382 -18.16 -5.76 6.77
N VAL A 383 -19.03 -6.41 7.53
CA VAL A 383 -20.37 -6.77 7.06
C VAL A 383 -21.38 -6.71 8.19
N LEU A 384 -22.56 -6.12 7.92
CA LEU A 384 -23.67 -6.08 8.85
C LEU A 384 -24.57 -7.31 8.68
N SER A 385 -25.11 -7.82 9.80
CA SER A 385 -26.19 -8.82 9.72
C SER A 385 -27.41 -8.23 8.99
N PRO A 386 -28.25 -9.06 8.34
CA PRO A 386 -29.40 -8.57 7.58
C PRO A 386 -30.40 -7.74 8.41
N ASP A 387 -30.48 -7.99 9.73
CA ASP A 387 -31.31 -7.23 10.67
C ASP A 387 -30.58 -6.00 11.25
N GLY A 388 -29.34 -5.76 10.85
CA GLY A 388 -28.50 -4.64 11.28
C GLY A 388 -28.01 -4.69 12.72
N LYS A 389 -28.24 -5.79 13.47
CA LYS A 389 -27.92 -5.86 14.90
C LYS A 389 -26.49 -6.22 15.20
N TYR A 390 -25.80 -6.86 14.27
CA TYR A 390 -24.43 -7.30 14.44
C TYR A 390 -23.56 -6.78 13.30
N LEU A 391 -22.38 -6.28 13.67
CA LEU A 391 -21.31 -5.96 12.75
C LEU A 391 -20.21 -7.00 12.91
N TYR A 392 -19.82 -7.65 11.83
CA TYR A 392 -18.65 -8.54 11.76
C TYR A 392 -17.48 -7.78 11.19
N VAL A 393 -16.32 -7.91 11.84
CA VAL A 393 -15.07 -7.19 11.50
C VAL A 393 -13.95 -8.19 11.27
N ALA A 394 -13.33 -8.16 10.11
CA ALA A 394 -12.16 -8.98 9.81
C ALA A 394 -10.91 -8.41 10.51
N GLU A 395 -10.46 -9.05 11.58
CA GLU A 395 -9.22 -8.71 12.31
C GLU A 395 -8.05 -9.42 11.63
N ARG A 396 -7.55 -8.80 10.55
CA ARG A 396 -6.64 -9.43 9.58
C ARG A 396 -5.39 -10.04 10.18
N LEU A 397 -4.77 -9.38 11.15
CA LEU A 397 -3.51 -9.82 11.73
C LEU A 397 -3.68 -10.59 13.04
N GLU A 398 -4.94 -10.88 13.45
CA GLU A 398 -5.29 -11.76 14.57
C GLU A 398 -5.85 -13.11 14.13
N ASP A 399 -6.17 -13.31 12.83
CA ASP A 399 -6.89 -14.46 12.31
C ASP A 399 -8.24 -14.69 13.03
N LYS A 400 -8.96 -13.60 13.29
CA LYS A 400 -10.23 -13.57 14.02
C LYS A 400 -11.26 -12.68 13.34
N ILE A 401 -12.52 -12.84 13.76
CA ILE A 401 -13.62 -11.94 13.41
C ILE A 401 -14.21 -11.38 14.71
N ALA A 402 -14.15 -10.07 14.90
CA ALA A 402 -14.90 -9.44 15.99
C ALA A 402 -16.38 -9.36 15.64
N VAL A 403 -17.25 -9.57 16.63
CA VAL A 403 -18.70 -9.40 16.52
C VAL A 403 -19.10 -8.26 17.46
N ILE A 404 -19.59 -7.19 16.87
CA ILE A 404 -19.99 -5.96 17.57
C ILE A 404 -21.50 -5.86 17.54
N ASN A 405 -22.13 -5.60 18.70
CA ASN A 405 -23.53 -5.23 18.77
C ASN A 405 -23.70 -3.77 18.34
N THR A 406 -24.50 -3.50 17.32
CA THR A 406 -24.69 -2.16 16.72
C THR A 406 -25.55 -1.21 17.54
N GLU A 407 -26.31 -1.72 18.51
CA GLU A 407 -27.12 -0.92 19.44
C GLU A 407 -26.29 -0.47 20.64
N THR A 408 -25.60 -1.42 21.31
CA THR A 408 -24.78 -1.11 22.48
C THR A 408 -23.40 -0.55 22.12
N LEU A 409 -22.97 -0.74 20.86
CA LEU A 409 -21.66 -0.37 20.33
C LEU A 409 -20.52 -1.01 21.15
N GLU A 410 -20.66 -2.30 21.44
CA GLU A 410 -19.70 -3.09 22.18
C GLU A 410 -19.38 -4.39 21.46
N THR A 411 -18.10 -4.81 21.55
CA THR A 411 -17.69 -6.13 21.08
C THR A 411 -18.27 -7.19 22.03
N ILE A 412 -19.12 -8.06 21.50
CA ILE A 412 -19.80 -9.10 22.27
C ILE A 412 -19.20 -10.49 22.09
N ASN A 413 -18.41 -10.69 21.02
CA ASN A 413 -17.77 -11.95 20.74
C ASN A 413 -16.55 -11.76 19.82
N SER A 414 -15.67 -12.75 19.81
CA SER A 414 -14.56 -12.88 18.87
C SER A 414 -14.54 -14.31 18.35
N ILE A 415 -14.67 -14.48 17.03
CA ILE A 415 -14.66 -15.78 16.36
C ILE A 415 -13.23 -16.13 15.99
N ASP A 416 -12.70 -17.19 16.56
CA ASP A 416 -11.39 -17.74 16.20
C ASP A 416 -11.52 -18.52 14.88
N LEU A 417 -10.72 -18.14 13.88
CA LEU A 417 -10.70 -18.82 12.58
C LEU A 417 -9.80 -20.04 12.56
N ASN A 418 -9.19 -20.40 13.70
CA ASN A 418 -8.23 -21.48 13.89
C ASN A 418 -6.91 -21.28 13.12
N GLY A 419 -6.46 -20.04 13.01
CA GLY A 419 -5.12 -19.71 12.51
C GLY A 419 -4.02 -20.11 13.49
N PRO A 420 -2.72 -19.96 13.11
CA PRO A 420 -1.60 -20.24 13.99
C PRO A 420 -1.64 -19.44 15.29
N SER A 421 -1.49 -20.10 16.41
CA SER A 421 -1.46 -19.44 17.73
C SER A 421 -0.15 -18.71 18.02
N ARG A 422 0.94 -19.09 17.32
CA ARG A 422 2.26 -18.48 17.46
C ARG A 422 2.40 -17.30 16.51
N ILE A 423 2.87 -16.17 17.03
CA ILE A 423 3.25 -15.01 16.22
C ILE A 423 4.71 -15.17 15.82
N THR A 424 4.97 -15.25 14.51
CA THR A 424 6.33 -15.25 13.95
C THR A 424 6.92 -13.87 13.96
N VAL A 425 8.24 -13.76 13.83
CA VAL A 425 8.96 -12.47 13.72
C VAL A 425 8.43 -11.65 12.54
N ALA A 426 8.23 -12.27 11.37
CA ALA A 426 7.68 -11.59 10.19
C ALA A 426 6.20 -11.17 10.40
N ARG A 427 5.37 -11.96 11.11
CA ARG A 427 4.00 -11.56 11.44
C ARG A 427 3.98 -10.39 12.39
N GLN A 428 4.86 -10.34 13.39
CA GLN A 428 5.03 -9.18 14.26
C GLN A 428 5.47 -7.96 13.46
N GLY A 429 6.44 -8.10 12.56
CA GLY A 429 6.87 -7.02 11.67
C GLY A 429 5.73 -6.49 10.79
N ARG A 430 4.87 -7.38 10.27
CA ARG A 430 3.68 -6.98 9.52
C ARG A 430 2.67 -6.21 10.36
N ARG A 431 2.52 -6.54 11.66
CA ARG A 431 1.70 -5.76 12.59
C ARG A 431 2.27 -4.35 12.77
N LEU A 432 3.57 -4.24 13.00
CA LEU A 432 4.26 -2.94 13.12
C LEU A 432 4.15 -2.11 11.85
N PHE A 433 4.34 -2.71 10.69
CA PHE A 433 4.21 -2.07 9.39
C PHE A 433 2.83 -1.46 9.15
N ASN A 434 1.77 -2.13 9.61
CA ASN A 434 0.38 -1.69 9.43
C ASN A 434 -0.15 -0.87 10.62
N ASN A 435 0.66 -0.59 11.65
CA ASN A 435 0.23 0.16 12.84
C ASN A 435 0.88 1.53 12.88
N SER A 436 0.09 2.57 13.14
CA SER A 436 0.53 3.96 13.18
C SER A 436 0.98 4.43 14.57
N GLY A 437 0.96 3.55 15.58
CA GLY A 437 1.38 3.87 16.95
C GLY A 437 2.82 4.33 17.08
N HIS A 438 3.63 4.11 16.04
CA HIS A 438 5.03 4.53 15.95
C HIS A 438 5.23 5.88 15.28
N THR A 439 4.15 6.62 15.04
CA THR A 439 4.19 7.99 14.50
C THR A 439 3.57 8.96 15.48
N PHE A 440 4.05 10.19 15.49
CA PHE A 440 3.52 11.25 16.35
C PHE A 440 2.00 11.33 16.23
N GLN A 441 1.31 11.06 17.34
CA GLN A 441 -0.15 11.06 17.45
C GLN A 441 -0.86 10.09 16.48
N ASN A 442 -0.22 9.02 16.03
CA ASN A 442 -0.78 7.99 15.13
C ASN A 442 -1.15 8.49 13.73
N GLN A 443 -0.47 9.51 13.21
CA GLN A 443 -0.85 10.14 11.94
C GLN A 443 -0.72 9.21 10.74
N TYR A 444 0.26 8.32 10.71
CA TYR A 444 0.48 7.37 9.60
C TYR A 444 1.35 6.19 10.03
N GLY A 445 1.20 5.08 9.36
CA GLY A 445 2.09 3.91 9.44
C GLY A 445 2.90 3.74 8.15
N CYS A 446 3.69 2.67 8.06
CA CYS A 446 4.38 2.35 6.81
C CYS A 446 3.37 2.07 5.68
N TYR A 447 2.26 1.38 5.98
CA TYR A 447 1.19 1.11 5.03
C TYR A 447 0.61 2.38 4.40
N THR A 448 0.50 3.47 5.14
CA THR A 448 -0.09 4.73 4.66
C THR A 448 0.65 5.27 3.43
N CYS A 449 2.00 5.20 3.40
CA CYS A 449 2.81 5.60 2.24
C CYS A 449 3.14 4.42 1.32
N HIS A 450 3.07 3.18 1.83
CA HIS A 450 3.40 1.96 1.08
C HIS A 450 2.22 0.96 1.05
N PRO A 451 1.05 1.36 0.49
CA PRO A 451 -0.09 0.45 0.37
C PRO A 451 0.29 -0.77 -0.48
N ASP A 452 -0.14 -1.96 -0.04
CA ASP A 452 0.28 -3.24 -0.62
C ASP A 452 1.82 -3.40 -0.73
N SER A 453 2.55 -2.76 0.21
CA SER A 453 4.02 -2.73 0.24
C SER A 453 4.63 -2.14 -1.05
N HIS A 454 3.88 -1.29 -1.73
CA HIS A 454 4.28 -0.62 -2.95
C HIS A 454 4.35 0.89 -2.73
N GLU A 455 3.99 1.69 -3.68
CA GLU A 455 3.99 3.15 -3.61
C GLU A 455 2.56 3.71 -3.60
N ASP A 456 2.39 4.88 -3.03
CA ASP A 456 1.11 5.59 -2.96
C ASP A 456 0.86 6.53 -4.16
N GLY A 457 1.89 6.75 -4.99
CA GLY A 457 1.88 7.69 -6.11
C GLY A 457 2.05 9.15 -5.69
N LEU A 458 2.45 9.41 -4.44
CA LEU A 458 2.70 10.75 -3.93
C LEU A 458 4.18 11.12 -3.95
N VAL A 459 4.43 12.41 -4.13
CA VAL A 459 5.76 13.02 -3.99
C VAL A 459 5.78 13.84 -2.71
N TYR A 460 6.75 13.57 -1.85
CA TYR A 460 6.89 14.20 -0.55
C TYR A 460 8.00 15.25 -0.53
N ASN A 461 7.75 16.35 0.19
CA ASN A 461 8.78 17.30 0.51
C ASN A 461 9.62 16.79 1.70
N MET A 462 10.82 16.29 1.41
CA MET A 462 11.75 15.76 2.40
C MET A 462 12.71 16.81 2.95
N ALA A 463 12.44 18.11 2.74
CA ALA A 463 13.27 19.19 3.28
C ALA A 463 13.30 19.16 4.80
N GLY A 464 14.51 19.19 5.36
CA GLY A 464 14.74 19.18 6.80
C GLY A 464 16.17 18.77 7.16
N ALA A 465 16.52 18.93 8.43
CA ALA A 465 17.87 18.62 8.92
C ALA A 465 18.28 17.19 8.53
N ASP A 466 19.37 17.06 7.80
CA ASP A 466 20.00 15.82 7.36
C ASP A 466 19.20 14.92 6.39
N MET A 467 17.98 15.30 6.00
CA MET A 467 17.18 14.55 5.04
C MET A 467 17.31 15.06 3.60
N GLY A 468 18.10 16.14 3.40
CA GLY A 468 18.20 16.84 2.12
C GLY A 468 17.05 17.82 1.90
N ARG A 469 17.03 18.47 0.76
CA ARG A 469 15.93 19.33 0.30
C ARG A 469 15.13 18.67 -0.82
N ASN A 470 15.32 17.38 -1.02
CA ASN A 470 14.86 16.66 -2.18
C ASN A 470 13.36 16.40 -2.09
N LEU A 471 12.72 16.55 -3.20
CA LEU A 471 11.43 15.92 -3.44
C LEU A 471 11.67 14.40 -3.55
N ALA A 472 10.80 13.62 -2.95
CA ALA A 472 10.94 12.17 -2.99
C ALA A 472 9.61 11.53 -3.37
N ASN A 473 9.59 10.91 -4.54
CA ASN A 473 8.57 9.96 -4.91
C ASN A 473 8.68 8.73 -4.01
N THR A 474 7.56 8.20 -3.55
CA THR A 474 7.55 6.98 -2.73
C THR A 474 8.08 5.81 -3.55
N GLN A 475 9.07 5.08 -3.01
CA GLN A 475 9.63 3.90 -3.67
C GLN A 475 8.91 2.63 -3.23
N THR A 476 8.83 1.64 -4.12
CA THR A 476 8.33 0.31 -3.77
C THR A 476 9.19 -0.36 -2.71
N LEU A 477 8.56 -1.14 -1.81
CA LEU A 477 9.26 -1.99 -0.85
C LEU A 477 9.33 -3.46 -1.30
N ARG A 478 8.85 -3.75 -2.49
CA ARG A 478 8.88 -5.11 -3.06
C ARG A 478 10.29 -5.44 -3.55
N ASP A 479 10.79 -6.63 -3.21
CA ASP A 479 12.12 -7.16 -3.61
C ASP A 479 13.34 -6.30 -3.21
N ILE A 480 13.22 -5.41 -2.21
CA ILE A 480 14.31 -4.51 -1.84
C ILE A 480 15.38 -5.15 -0.93
N GLY A 481 15.18 -6.37 -0.45
CA GLY A 481 16.03 -6.98 0.58
C GLY A 481 17.51 -7.11 0.23
N ASP A 482 17.84 -7.22 -1.05
CA ASP A 482 19.19 -7.52 -1.55
C ASP A 482 19.79 -6.38 -2.41
N ILE A 483 19.22 -5.17 -2.41
CA ILE A 483 19.60 -4.06 -3.30
C ILE A 483 19.94 -2.75 -2.58
N PRO A 484 20.83 -2.74 -1.55
CA PRO A 484 21.33 -1.50 -1.00
C PRO A 484 22.16 -0.74 -2.06
N PRO A 485 22.31 0.60 -1.96
CA PRO A 485 21.79 1.48 -0.91
C PRO A 485 20.31 1.82 -1.10
N TYR A 486 19.69 2.35 -0.04
CA TYR A 486 18.26 2.71 -0.03
C TYR A 486 18.06 4.22 -0.07
N LYS A 487 16.85 4.64 -0.45
CA LYS A 487 16.43 6.02 -0.80
C LYS A 487 17.05 6.50 -2.12
N TRP A 488 16.36 7.44 -2.73
CA TRP A 488 16.82 8.08 -3.97
C TRP A 488 18.24 8.63 -3.89
N ASN A 489 18.67 9.09 -2.72
CA ASN A 489 20.02 9.62 -2.50
C ASN A 489 21.03 8.59 -1.97
N GLY A 490 20.71 7.31 -1.92
CA GLY A 490 21.58 6.22 -1.51
C GLY A 490 22.18 6.34 -0.10
N LYS A 491 21.63 7.20 0.78
CA LYS A 491 22.24 7.48 2.10
C LYS A 491 22.12 6.35 3.11
N ASN A 492 21.25 5.37 2.86
CA ASN A 492 21.02 4.27 3.78
C ASN A 492 21.60 2.95 3.25
N SER A 493 22.60 2.44 3.93
CA SER A 493 23.28 1.19 3.59
C SER A 493 22.50 -0.06 4.02
N SER A 494 21.45 0.07 4.82
CA SER A 494 20.61 -1.03 5.27
C SER A 494 19.19 -0.56 5.63
N ILE A 495 18.22 -1.48 5.65
CA ILE A 495 16.86 -1.20 6.14
C ILE A 495 16.89 -0.87 7.64
N TYR A 496 17.79 -1.46 8.43
CA TYR A 496 17.99 -1.09 9.84
C TYR A 496 18.36 0.39 10.02
N LYS A 497 19.22 0.91 9.14
CA LYS A 497 19.55 2.34 9.14
C LYS A 497 18.38 3.20 8.69
N GLN A 498 17.60 2.71 7.72
CA GLN A 498 16.41 3.38 7.23
C GLN A 498 15.35 3.53 8.34
N ASP A 499 15.03 2.44 9.05
CA ASP A 499 13.91 2.37 10.00
C ASP A 499 14.36 2.51 11.47
N GLY A 500 15.67 2.70 11.71
CA GLY A 500 16.25 2.87 13.04
C GLY A 500 15.98 4.23 13.66
N MET A 501 16.80 4.58 14.65
CA MET A 501 16.69 5.79 15.48
C MET A 501 16.50 7.07 14.65
N ARG A 502 17.22 7.21 13.54
CA ARG A 502 17.13 8.41 12.68
C ARG A 502 15.75 8.57 12.07
N PHE A 503 15.14 7.49 11.59
CA PHE A 503 13.79 7.51 11.06
C PHE A 503 12.80 7.95 12.14
N SER A 504 12.85 7.33 13.31
CA SER A 504 11.95 7.64 14.43
C SER A 504 12.10 9.07 14.92
N THR A 505 13.32 9.57 15.09
CA THR A 505 13.55 10.90 15.65
C THR A 505 13.34 12.04 14.65
N ILE A 506 13.52 11.80 13.36
CA ILE A 506 13.42 12.84 12.34
C ILE A 506 12.06 12.82 11.64
N LEU A 507 11.62 11.66 11.17
CA LEU A 507 10.40 11.53 10.37
C LEU A 507 9.16 11.32 11.23
N THR A 508 9.13 10.30 12.07
CA THR A 508 7.92 9.95 12.84
C THR A 508 7.78 10.69 14.17
N ARG A 509 8.87 11.32 14.67
CA ARG A 509 8.89 12.12 15.90
C ARG A 509 8.41 11.37 17.13
N THR A 510 8.81 10.12 17.24
CA THR A 510 8.52 9.22 18.36
C THR A 510 9.79 8.60 18.90
N GLU A 511 9.63 7.73 19.89
CA GLU A 511 10.72 6.86 20.34
C GLU A 511 11.06 5.85 19.26
N SER A 512 12.34 5.50 19.20
CA SER A 512 12.82 4.47 18.26
C SER A 512 12.22 3.12 18.61
N PHE A 513 12.05 2.27 17.60
CA PHE A 513 11.75 0.86 17.84
C PHE A 513 12.77 0.25 18.81
N ASN A 514 12.30 -0.59 19.70
CA ASN A 514 13.20 -1.48 20.43
C ASN A 514 13.81 -2.50 19.44
N TYR A 515 14.80 -3.27 19.89
CA TYR A 515 15.50 -4.21 19.02
C TYR A 515 14.60 -5.26 18.40
N ASP A 516 13.74 -5.88 19.22
CA ASP A 516 12.91 -6.98 18.76
C ASP A 516 11.89 -6.48 17.72
N ASP A 517 11.34 -5.28 17.91
CA ASP A 517 10.40 -4.67 16.97
C ASP A 517 11.09 -4.22 15.68
N LEU A 518 12.29 -3.62 15.77
CA LEU A 518 13.06 -3.26 14.58
C LEU A 518 13.45 -4.50 13.77
N ASP A 519 13.91 -5.54 14.44
CA ASP A 519 14.23 -6.83 13.85
C ASP A 519 13.01 -7.44 13.15
N ALA A 520 11.85 -7.37 13.81
CA ALA A 520 10.60 -7.87 13.25
C ALA A 520 10.18 -7.08 12.01
N LEU A 521 10.25 -5.76 12.08
CA LEU A 521 9.90 -4.88 10.95
C LEU A 521 10.81 -5.15 9.74
N VAL A 522 12.13 -5.20 9.96
CA VAL A 522 13.12 -5.49 8.91
C VAL A 522 12.90 -6.89 8.34
N ALA A 523 12.66 -7.89 9.18
CA ALA A 523 12.37 -9.25 8.73
C ALA A 523 11.12 -9.28 7.82
N TYR A 524 10.06 -8.55 8.17
CA TYR A 524 8.89 -8.45 7.31
C TYR A 524 9.20 -7.77 5.98
N ILE A 525 9.87 -6.61 5.99
CA ILE A 525 10.19 -5.87 4.76
C ILE A 525 11.05 -6.71 3.82
N VAL A 526 12.08 -7.38 4.35
CA VAL A 526 13.05 -8.11 3.53
C VAL A 526 12.54 -9.49 3.08
N THR A 527 11.72 -10.18 3.90
CA THR A 527 11.33 -11.58 3.63
C THR A 527 9.84 -11.82 3.58
N GLY A 528 9.03 -10.97 4.21
CA GLY A 528 7.57 -11.15 4.31
C GLY A 528 6.79 -10.49 3.18
N ILE A 529 7.36 -9.49 2.51
CA ILE A 529 6.75 -8.82 1.38
C ILE A 529 6.90 -9.70 0.14
N LYS A 530 5.79 -9.96 -0.54
CA LYS A 530 5.76 -10.74 -1.78
C LYS A 530 5.32 -9.86 -2.94
N ASN A 531 5.83 -10.13 -4.13
CA ASN A 531 5.45 -9.43 -5.36
C ASN A 531 4.24 -10.10 -6.01
N PRO A 532 3.31 -9.30 -6.58
CA PRO A 532 2.32 -9.83 -7.50
C PRO A 532 2.99 -10.36 -8.76
N PRO A 533 2.49 -11.45 -9.36
CA PRO A 533 2.99 -11.92 -10.63
C PRO A 533 2.65 -10.92 -11.75
N ASN A 534 3.56 -10.70 -12.69
CA ASN A 534 3.32 -9.86 -13.86
C ASN A 534 2.51 -10.62 -14.93
N LEU A 535 1.22 -10.87 -14.67
CA LEU A 535 0.35 -11.60 -15.59
C LEU A 535 -0.13 -10.72 -16.75
N ARG A 536 -0.10 -9.41 -16.61
CA ARG A 536 -0.57 -8.47 -17.63
C ARG A 536 0.35 -8.41 -18.83
N TYR A 537 1.65 -8.26 -18.60
CA TYR A 537 2.63 -8.03 -19.69
C TYR A 537 3.51 -9.23 -19.97
N ASN A 538 3.60 -10.19 -19.05
CA ASN A 538 4.43 -11.37 -19.21
C ASN A 538 3.86 -12.59 -18.46
N PRO A 539 2.66 -13.09 -18.83
CA PRO A 539 1.97 -14.15 -18.10
C PRO A 539 2.68 -15.51 -18.18
N THR A 540 3.38 -15.79 -19.27
CA THR A 540 4.01 -17.11 -19.53
C THR A 540 5.51 -17.14 -19.29
N GLY A 541 6.15 -15.97 -19.19
CA GLY A 541 7.61 -15.83 -19.22
C GLY A 541 8.19 -15.70 -20.63
N GLU A 542 7.38 -15.92 -21.66
CA GLU A 542 7.81 -15.76 -23.05
C GLU A 542 7.54 -14.33 -23.54
N LEU A 543 8.58 -13.67 -24.02
CA LEU A 543 8.47 -12.33 -24.56
C LEU A 543 7.76 -12.31 -25.92
N THR A 544 6.88 -11.36 -26.11
CA THR A 544 6.24 -11.05 -27.39
C THR A 544 7.27 -10.56 -28.41
N ALA A 545 6.90 -10.46 -29.68
CA ALA A 545 7.80 -9.93 -30.71
C ALA A 545 8.25 -8.49 -30.43
N ALA A 546 7.35 -7.62 -29.92
CA ALA A 546 7.67 -6.25 -29.53
C ALA A 546 8.65 -6.23 -28.34
N GLN A 547 8.38 -7.00 -27.30
CA GLN A 547 9.25 -7.12 -26.13
C GLN A 547 10.64 -7.67 -26.46
N LYS A 548 10.74 -8.63 -27.41
CA LYS A 548 12.03 -9.12 -27.91
C LYS A 548 12.82 -8.06 -28.67
N ARG A 549 12.15 -7.20 -29.46
CA ARG A 549 12.82 -6.05 -30.08
C ARG A 549 13.22 -5.01 -29.02
N GLY A 550 12.36 -4.74 -28.06
CA GLY A 550 12.66 -3.86 -26.93
C GLY A 550 13.83 -4.33 -26.08
N LYS A 551 13.94 -5.65 -25.81
CA LYS A 551 15.11 -6.25 -25.16
C LYS A 551 16.40 -5.92 -25.93
N LYS A 552 16.39 -6.00 -27.27
CA LYS A 552 17.56 -5.61 -28.09
C LYS A 552 17.89 -4.13 -27.99
N VAL A 553 16.90 -3.27 -27.87
CA VAL A 553 17.12 -1.82 -27.65
C VAL A 553 17.73 -1.59 -26.27
N PHE A 554 17.25 -2.26 -25.25
CA PHE A 554 17.77 -2.15 -23.87
C PHE A 554 19.24 -2.57 -23.75
N TYR A 555 19.66 -3.61 -24.48
CA TYR A 555 21.03 -4.13 -24.45
C TYR A 555 21.91 -3.61 -25.61
N ARG A 556 21.50 -2.56 -26.32
CA ARG A 556 22.27 -2.04 -27.45
C ARG A 556 23.54 -1.33 -27.01
N THR A 557 24.63 -1.54 -27.71
CA THR A 557 25.93 -0.89 -27.52
C THR A 557 26.24 0.15 -28.61
N HIS A 558 25.41 0.23 -29.65
CA HIS A 558 25.57 1.16 -30.76
C HIS A 558 24.25 1.89 -31.08
N THR A 559 24.38 3.13 -31.51
CA THR A 559 23.27 3.94 -32.07
C THR A 559 22.79 3.37 -33.40
N ASN A 560 21.66 3.85 -33.88
CA ASN A 560 21.12 3.45 -35.21
C ASN A 560 22.03 3.85 -36.38
N CYS A 561 22.94 4.82 -36.20
CA CYS A 561 23.94 5.18 -37.21
C CYS A 561 25.28 4.46 -37.02
N GLY A 562 25.37 3.51 -36.10
CA GLY A 562 26.57 2.69 -35.85
C GLY A 562 27.65 3.35 -35.00
N LYS A 563 27.34 4.47 -34.32
CA LYS A 563 28.24 5.08 -33.33
C LYS A 563 28.15 4.27 -32.03
N GLU A 564 29.29 3.98 -31.43
CA GLU A 564 29.37 3.31 -30.13
C GLU A 564 28.71 4.17 -29.04
N ILE A 565 27.88 3.55 -28.17
CA ILE A 565 27.28 4.19 -27.02
C ILE A 565 28.26 4.05 -25.84
N PRO A 566 28.65 5.15 -25.17
CA PRO A 566 29.49 5.07 -23.99
C PRO A 566 28.90 4.10 -22.96
N VAL A 567 29.72 3.29 -22.31
CA VAL A 567 29.28 2.24 -21.39
C VAL A 567 28.38 2.83 -20.29
N GLU A 568 28.73 3.99 -19.76
CA GLU A 568 27.97 4.72 -18.74
C GLU A 568 26.57 5.16 -19.21
N ASN A 569 26.31 5.24 -20.52
CA ASN A 569 25.03 5.64 -21.13
C ASN A 569 24.24 4.44 -21.71
N GLN A 570 24.68 3.20 -21.46
CA GLN A 570 23.96 2.00 -21.84
C GLN A 570 22.96 1.62 -20.74
N CYS A 571 21.70 1.35 -21.07
CA CYS A 571 20.66 0.99 -20.10
C CYS A 571 21.08 -0.17 -19.18
N ALA A 572 21.66 -1.22 -19.75
CA ALA A 572 22.05 -2.43 -19.02
C ALA A 572 23.23 -2.22 -18.05
N THR A 573 23.99 -1.12 -18.17
CA THR A 573 25.10 -0.79 -17.24
C THR A 573 24.55 -0.35 -15.87
N CYS A 574 23.54 0.50 -15.87
CA CYS A 574 22.87 0.94 -14.65
C CYS A 574 21.77 -0.04 -14.20
N HIS A 575 21.20 -0.77 -15.12
CA HIS A 575 20.09 -1.70 -14.87
C HIS A 575 20.40 -3.15 -15.27
N PRO A 576 21.47 -3.79 -14.72
CA PRO A 576 21.76 -5.19 -14.98
C PRO A 576 20.76 -6.13 -14.26
N PRO A 577 20.47 -7.32 -14.81
CA PRO A 577 19.71 -8.34 -14.12
C PRO A 577 20.47 -8.85 -12.87
N PRO A 578 19.83 -9.49 -11.88
CA PRO A 578 18.43 -9.92 -11.86
C PRO A 578 17.43 -8.87 -11.36
N TYR A 579 17.89 -7.85 -10.63
CA TYR A 579 17.06 -6.78 -10.06
C TYR A 579 16.93 -5.58 -11.01
N PHE A 580 17.67 -5.57 -12.10
CA PHE A 580 17.76 -4.43 -13.01
C PHE A 580 18.14 -3.13 -12.27
N THR A 581 19.15 -3.24 -11.41
CA THR A 581 19.88 -2.15 -10.76
C THR A 581 21.34 -2.57 -10.53
N ASN A 582 22.27 -1.66 -10.71
CA ASN A 582 23.67 -1.86 -10.36
C ASN A 582 23.98 -1.44 -8.91
N MET A 583 22.97 -0.97 -8.15
CA MET A 583 23.13 -0.51 -6.75
C MET A 583 24.16 0.63 -6.62
N GLN A 584 24.24 1.49 -7.61
CA GLN A 584 25.18 2.63 -7.65
C GLN A 584 24.44 3.93 -7.92
N MET A 585 25.11 5.00 -7.55
CA MET A 585 24.62 6.36 -7.74
C MET A 585 24.98 6.86 -9.13
N ALA A 586 24.02 7.47 -9.82
CA ALA A 586 24.19 8.04 -11.16
C ALA A 586 23.56 9.44 -11.25
N ASP A 587 24.14 10.29 -12.09
CA ASP A 587 23.49 11.49 -12.62
C ASP A 587 22.79 11.09 -13.92
N VAL A 588 21.53 11.41 -14.03
CA VAL A 588 20.70 11.11 -15.20
C VAL A 588 20.05 12.37 -15.79
N GLY A 589 20.61 13.54 -15.48
CA GLY A 589 20.19 14.82 -16.03
C GLY A 589 18.83 15.33 -15.55
N THR A 590 18.27 14.73 -14.48
CA THR A 590 16.92 15.05 -13.98
C THR A 590 16.93 15.88 -12.70
N LEU A 591 18.03 16.63 -12.45
CA LEU A 591 18.16 17.47 -11.27
C LEU A 591 17.18 18.63 -11.27
N SER A 592 16.58 18.86 -10.12
CA SER A 592 15.83 20.07 -9.82
C SER A 592 16.64 21.02 -8.94
N ASP A 593 16.28 22.30 -8.88
CA ASP A 593 16.94 23.32 -8.03
C ASP A 593 16.90 22.97 -6.53
N THR A 594 16.10 21.98 -6.15
CA THR A 594 15.90 21.54 -4.75
C THR A 594 16.73 20.32 -4.38
N ASP A 595 17.44 19.71 -5.33
CA ASP A 595 18.17 18.46 -5.11
C ASP A 595 19.55 18.68 -4.46
N ASP A 596 19.88 17.80 -3.52
CA ASP A 596 21.19 17.71 -2.86
C ASP A 596 21.32 16.28 -2.26
N PRO A 597 22.23 15.43 -2.72
CA PRO A 597 23.24 15.60 -3.75
C PRO A 597 22.72 15.42 -5.19
N MET A 598 23.61 15.61 -6.16
CA MET A 598 23.34 15.54 -7.60
C MET A 598 23.27 14.12 -8.17
N LEU A 599 23.34 13.09 -7.36
CA LEU A 599 23.34 11.69 -7.79
C LEU A 599 22.18 10.95 -7.15
N PHE A 600 21.56 10.07 -7.94
CA PHE A 600 20.45 9.22 -7.50
C PHE A 600 20.83 7.74 -7.59
N ASP A 601 20.32 6.96 -6.65
CA ASP A 601 20.38 5.50 -6.71
C ASP A 601 19.61 5.00 -7.94
N ALA A 602 20.23 4.09 -8.70
CA ALA A 602 19.58 3.45 -9.84
C ALA A 602 18.50 2.49 -9.33
N PRO A 603 17.20 2.80 -9.48
CA PRO A 603 16.15 1.97 -8.92
C PRO A 603 16.03 0.63 -9.66
N GLN A 604 15.51 -0.38 -8.98
CA GLN A 604 15.15 -1.64 -9.64
C GLN A 604 14.02 -1.42 -10.66
N LEU A 605 13.97 -2.25 -11.72
CA LEU A 605 12.94 -2.19 -12.74
C LEU A 605 11.94 -3.35 -12.69
N ASN A 606 12.01 -4.21 -11.67
CA ASN A 606 11.07 -5.31 -11.50
C ASN A 606 9.65 -4.77 -11.30
N ASN A 607 8.71 -5.21 -12.13
CA ASN A 607 7.31 -4.74 -12.15
C ASN A 607 7.17 -3.20 -12.27
N ILE A 608 8.08 -2.54 -12.98
CA ILE A 608 8.12 -1.08 -13.12
C ILE A 608 6.82 -0.49 -13.70
N TYR A 609 6.00 -1.28 -14.38
CA TYR A 609 4.73 -0.83 -14.97
C TYR A 609 3.70 -0.33 -13.95
N GLU A 610 3.85 -0.67 -12.67
CA GLU A 610 2.98 -0.21 -11.58
C GLU A 610 3.49 1.06 -10.88
N SER A 611 4.69 1.54 -11.20
CA SER A 611 5.44 2.53 -10.42
C SER A 611 5.28 3.98 -10.88
N ALA A 612 4.24 4.30 -11.66
CA ALA A 612 3.98 5.70 -12.02
C ALA A 612 3.49 6.51 -10.79
N PRO A 613 3.96 7.79 -10.61
CA PRO A 613 4.87 8.54 -11.49
C PRO A 613 6.35 8.14 -11.32
N TYR A 614 7.13 8.35 -12.37
CA TYR A 614 8.55 7.96 -12.44
C TYR A 614 9.49 9.12 -12.12
N LEU A 615 10.79 8.83 -11.98
CA LEU A 615 11.86 9.68 -11.50
C LEU A 615 11.75 9.96 -9.98
N HIS A 616 12.86 10.46 -9.42
CA HIS A 616 12.97 10.70 -7.98
C HIS A 616 11.95 11.72 -7.44
N ASP A 617 11.51 12.64 -8.27
CA ASP A 617 10.56 13.70 -7.97
C ASP A 617 9.16 13.47 -8.58
N GLY A 618 8.93 12.31 -9.20
CA GLY A 618 7.65 11.97 -9.82
C GLY A 618 7.29 12.81 -11.05
N SER A 619 8.25 13.46 -11.70
CA SER A 619 8.01 14.38 -12.82
C SER A 619 7.52 13.68 -14.09
N ALA A 620 7.88 12.42 -14.31
CA ALA A 620 7.44 11.66 -15.48
C ALA A 620 6.18 10.84 -15.16
N ALA A 621 5.07 11.13 -15.83
CA ALA A 621 3.81 10.42 -15.63
C ALA A 621 3.79 9.04 -16.31
N THR A 622 4.57 8.84 -17.36
CA THR A 622 4.68 7.58 -18.11
C THR A 622 6.13 7.22 -18.38
N LEU A 623 6.39 5.94 -18.69
CA LEU A 623 7.74 5.50 -19.07
C LEU A 623 8.25 6.21 -20.33
N GLU A 624 7.38 6.48 -21.27
CA GLU A 624 7.71 7.21 -22.51
C GLU A 624 8.23 8.62 -22.25
N GLU A 625 7.71 9.28 -21.19
CA GLU A 625 8.12 10.64 -20.83
C GLU A 625 9.57 10.71 -20.34
N LEU A 626 10.12 9.63 -19.80
CA LEU A 626 11.52 9.55 -19.40
C LEU A 626 12.46 9.99 -20.54
N TRP A 627 12.16 9.59 -21.77
CA TRP A 627 12.99 9.88 -22.96
C TRP A 627 12.44 10.98 -23.85
N THR A 628 11.14 11.30 -23.76
CA THR A 628 10.54 12.33 -24.63
C THR A 628 10.47 13.71 -23.98
N LYS A 629 10.67 13.79 -22.66
CA LYS A 629 10.61 15.06 -21.90
C LYS A 629 11.82 15.30 -20.99
N PHE A 630 12.47 14.24 -20.51
CA PHE A 630 13.44 14.35 -19.42
C PHE A 630 14.83 13.77 -19.77
N ASN A 631 15.15 13.65 -21.06
CA ASN A 631 16.42 13.11 -21.53
C ASN A 631 16.95 13.82 -22.78
N ASP A 632 16.94 15.16 -22.78
CA ASP A 632 17.32 15.96 -23.95
C ASP A 632 18.77 15.73 -24.39
N ASP A 633 19.68 15.51 -23.43
CA ASP A 633 21.13 15.35 -23.63
C ASP A 633 21.61 13.89 -23.61
N ASP A 634 20.70 12.90 -23.67
CA ASP A 634 21.01 11.44 -23.61
C ASP A 634 21.71 11.01 -22.29
N GLU A 635 21.50 11.72 -21.19
CA GLU A 635 22.11 11.42 -19.89
C GLU A 635 21.44 10.22 -19.19
N HIS A 636 20.15 9.98 -19.44
CA HIS A 636 19.44 8.78 -19.00
C HIS A 636 19.40 7.70 -20.09
N GLY A 637 20.58 7.35 -20.57
CA GLY A 637 20.73 6.43 -21.70
C GLY A 637 20.50 7.11 -23.05
N VAL A 638 21.26 6.69 -24.07
CA VAL A 638 21.16 7.27 -25.42
C VAL A 638 19.81 6.89 -26.03
N ALA A 639 18.97 7.85 -26.29
CA ALA A 639 17.62 7.67 -26.80
C ALA A 639 17.26 8.57 -27.98
N ASN A 640 17.98 9.70 -28.22
CA ASN A 640 17.64 10.69 -29.21
C ASN A 640 17.78 10.20 -30.67
N ASP A 641 18.46 9.06 -30.89
CA ASP A 641 18.52 8.40 -32.20
C ASP A 641 17.45 7.32 -32.40
N MET A 642 16.64 7.02 -31.37
CA MET A 642 15.61 5.99 -31.45
C MET A 642 14.45 6.43 -32.34
N LEU A 643 13.98 5.51 -33.15
CA LEU A 643 12.70 5.67 -33.82
C LEU A 643 11.55 5.45 -32.82
N LYS A 644 10.40 6.05 -33.07
CA LYS A 644 9.22 5.89 -32.23
C LYS A 644 8.87 4.43 -31.94
N ASP A 645 8.99 3.56 -32.95
CA ASP A 645 8.69 2.13 -32.78
C ASP A 645 9.71 1.45 -31.85
N GLN A 646 10.98 1.87 -31.87
CA GLN A 646 12.00 1.35 -30.96
C GLN A 646 11.73 1.79 -29.52
N LEU A 647 11.29 3.04 -29.31
CA LEU A 647 10.89 3.52 -27.99
C LEU A 647 9.66 2.75 -27.47
N ASN A 648 8.65 2.56 -28.30
CA ASN A 648 7.48 1.76 -27.94
C ASN A 648 7.87 0.31 -27.58
N ASP A 649 8.73 -0.32 -28.39
CA ASP A 649 9.22 -1.68 -28.13
C ASP A 649 10.03 -1.74 -26.81
N LEU A 650 10.87 -0.72 -26.51
CA LEU A 650 11.61 -0.61 -25.25
C LEU A 650 10.66 -0.54 -24.05
N VAL A 651 9.64 0.32 -24.11
CA VAL A 651 8.62 0.44 -23.07
C VAL A 651 7.88 -0.90 -22.86
N GLU A 652 7.52 -1.59 -23.94
CA GLU A 652 6.89 -2.91 -23.82
C GLU A 652 7.81 -3.96 -23.18
N TYR A 653 9.12 -3.91 -23.43
CA TYR A 653 10.09 -4.75 -22.75
C TYR A 653 10.17 -4.42 -21.25
N LEU A 654 10.29 -3.13 -20.88
CA LEU A 654 10.36 -2.70 -19.47
C LEU A 654 9.12 -3.13 -18.70
N LYS A 655 7.93 -2.97 -19.28
CA LYS A 655 6.67 -3.45 -18.69
C LYS A 655 6.65 -4.97 -18.48
N SER A 656 7.41 -5.74 -19.27
CA SER A 656 7.46 -7.20 -19.18
C SER A 656 8.44 -7.74 -18.14
N ILE A 657 9.24 -6.89 -17.50
CA ILE A 657 10.21 -7.32 -16.48
C ILE A 657 9.46 -7.83 -15.24
N ARG A 658 9.83 -9.03 -14.79
CA ARG A 658 9.25 -9.75 -13.66
C ARG A 658 10.22 -9.78 -12.48
N ASP A 659 9.86 -10.50 -11.40
CA ASP A 659 10.71 -10.71 -10.23
C ASP A 659 12.11 -11.23 -10.57
N ALA A 660 13.08 -10.82 -9.77
CA ALA A 660 14.49 -11.20 -9.92
C ALA A 660 14.75 -12.71 -10.04
N LYS A 661 13.92 -13.53 -9.38
CA LYS A 661 14.02 -15.01 -9.44
C LYS A 661 13.95 -15.58 -10.85
N TYR A 662 13.34 -14.88 -11.81
CA TYR A 662 13.20 -15.31 -13.19
C TYR A 662 14.41 -14.98 -14.06
N TYR A 663 15.36 -14.18 -13.57
CA TYR A 663 16.54 -13.70 -14.33
C TYR A 663 17.88 -14.20 -13.77
N LYS A 664 17.85 -15.23 -12.89
CA LYS A 664 19.08 -15.78 -12.30
C LYS A 664 20.02 -16.36 -13.34
N ASP A 665 19.48 -16.97 -14.40
CA ASP A 665 20.27 -17.54 -15.50
C ASP A 665 20.79 -16.45 -16.45
N ASP A 666 20.05 -15.34 -16.63
CA ASP A 666 20.48 -14.20 -17.44
C ASP A 666 21.74 -13.53 -16.87
N VAL A 667 21.99 -13.65 -15.57
CA VAL A 667 23.20 -13.11 -14.91
C VAL A 667 24.47 -13.80 -15.41
N GLU A 668 24.42 -15.10 -15.65
CA GLU A 668 25.58 -15.87 -16.13
C GLU A 668 25.86 -15.55 -17.60
N GLU A 669 24.82 -15.38 -18.43
CA GLU A 669 24.92 -14.95 -19.82
C GLU A 669 25.51 -13.54 -19.92
N TYR A 670 25.00 -12.59 -19.13
CA TYR A 670 25.49 -11.21 -19.07
C TYR A 670 26.96 -11.13 -18.63
N LYS A 671 27.37 -11.91 -17.61
CA LYS A 671 28.77 -11.99 -17.16
C LYS A 671 29.67 -12.64 -18.22
N ALA A 672 29.18 -13.61 -18.96
CA ALA A 672 29.92 -14.26 -20.02
C ALA A 672 30.20 -13.31 -21.18
N ASP A 673 29.25 -12.47 -21.55
CA ASP A 673 29.40 -11.47 -22.61
C ASP A 673 30.40 -10.38 -22.23
N ILE A 674 30.34 -9.82 -21.00
CA ILE A 674 31.33 -8.84 -20.50
C ILE A 674 32.76 -9.45 -20.46
N ASN A 675 32.88 -10.72 -20.10
CA ASN A 675 34.20 -11.38 -20.05
C ASN A 675 34.76 -11.79 -21.44
N GLN A 676 33.94 -11.76 -22.47
CA GLN A 676 34.40 -12.00 -23.85
C GLN A 676 34.85 -10.73 -24.57
N GLU A 677 34.42 -9.55 -24.08
CA GLU A 677 34.84 -8.25 -24.64
C GLU A 677 36.08 -7.65 -23.93
N ASN A 678 36.57 -8.24 -22.82
CA ASN A 678 37.82 -7.92 -22.13
C ASN A 678 38.91 -8.96 -22.41
#